data_ee27201c9b2db33c3dba47ebfc6afbd6
#
_entry.id   ee27201c9b2db33c3dba47ebfc6afbd6
#
_cell.length_a   1.000
_cell.length_b   1.000
_cell.length_c   1.000
_cell.angle_alpha   90.00
_cell.angle_beta   90.00
_cell.angle_gamma   90.00
#
_symmetry.space_group_name_H-M   'P 1'
#
loop_
_entity.id
_entity.type
_entity.pdbx_description
1 polymer ?
#
loop_
_entity_poly.entity_id
_entity_poly.type
_entity_poly.pdbx_seq_one_letter_code
_entity_poly.pdbx_strand_id
1 'polypeptide(L)'
;MAFLSSELSMCGIAGLVYNDGSQAAAQAAVRRMIKSQRHRGPDGEGFYDTVGASLGHCRLAIIELSDAGHQPMADPEGRFWITFNGEIYNYIELAEELRALGYRFRGHSDTEVLLAAYCQWGESCVKRLRGMFAFAIWDEKEQCLFAARDRLGIKPFHYWTDGKLHFAFASEIKALLEFLPERRANLRLAREFLAWNLLDHDATETMLVGIRRLPPAHVLTWSPGAEIKLLRYWHLEVSEELDTPPTQRMSLVEEFRRRFEESVSLHLRSDVSVGSCLSGGLDSSSIVCAVDAELKRQGIWRKNWQHTFSACFEEPRLDERPYISAVVDATGCQSHLVFPSGERLREELDTWLWYQEEPVGASNTYAQYCVARLAREHGIKVLLDGQGADEQLAGYRKFILVYLRQLIKERRYTQAVREAIAFFSSPEILRTSRLVDGYRYLFSSTSEVDQLWPGSSKPDRPATLSLGYSLGQRLGSDLMQFSLPVLLRYEDRNTMAFGVESRVPFVDHVFVEWLATLPADMRLAGGWTKRILREALIDLLPERVRTRKSKLGFSTPQSEWLAGPLTSWLRQTVAAPCHLAEVVDLKGVRQLVARRDAGDRSLSLENMLFRLAIYESWARQFLKAKSPSYEEKIVSL
;
A
#
# COMPACT_ATOMS: atom_id res chain seq x y z
N MET A 1 -2.32 -30.51 15.16
CA MET A 1 -1.44 -30.24 16.30
C MET A 1 -1.44 -28.76 16.54
N ALA A 2 -1.76 -28.36 17.77
CA ALA A 2 -2.03 -26.99 18.16
C ALA A 2 -0.79 -26.10 17.96
N PHE A 3 -0.85 -25.16 17.03
CA PHE A 3 0.07 -24.03 17.03
C PHE A 3 -0.41 -23.04 18.09
N LEU A 4 0.43 -22.89 19.08
CA LEU A 4 0.32 -21.94 20.17
C LEU A 4 0.04 -20.53 19.63
N SER A 5 -1.04 -19.95 20.11
CA SER A 5 -1.39 -18.55 19.97
C SER A 5 -0.36 -17.67 20.68
N SER A 6 0.72 -17.30 20.02
CA SER A 6 1.46 -16.09 20.40
C SER A 6 0.81 -14.91 19.70
N GLU A 7 0.06 -14.16 20.44
CA GLU A 7 -0.71 -12.98 20.04
C GLU A 7 0.25 -11.85 19.66
N LEU A 8 0.10 -11.31 18.44
CA LEU A 8 1.08 -10.37 17.88
C LEU A 8 0.49 -9.52 16.77
N SER A 9 0.68 -8.17 16.80
CA SER A 9 0.39 -7.33 15.61
C SER A 9 0.30 -5.82 15.76
N MET A 10 -0.14 -5.09 14.73
CA MET A 10 -0.25 -3.62 14.60
C MET A 10 -1.63 -3.06 14.95
N CYS A 11 -1.74 -1.67 15.03
CA CYS A 11 -2.96 -0.99 15.41
C CYS A 11 -4.09 -1.17 14.39
N GLY A 12 -5.30 -1.36 14.91
CA GLY A 12 -6.55 -1.26 14.18
C GLY A 12 -7.52 -0.37 14.92
N ILE A 13 -8.17 0.51 14.18
CA ILE A 13 -9.19 1.42 14.71
C ILE A 13 -10.58 1.00 14.27
N ALA A 14 -11.56 1.25 15.12
CA ALA A 14 -12.97 1.12 14.79
C ALA A 14 -13.80 2.10 15.60
N GLY A 15 -14.94 2.50 15.08
CA GLY A 15 -15.90 3.30 15.82
C GLY A 15 -17.26 3.33 15.17
N LEU A 16 -18.27 3.63 15.97
CA LEU A 16 -19.64 3.87 15.56
C LEU A 16 -20.16 5.11 16.29
N VAL A 17 -20.53 6.10 15.50
CA VAL A 17 -21.24 7.30 15.99
C VAL A 17 -22.73 7.15 15.67
N TYR A 18 -23.61 7.49 16.60
CA TYR A 18 -25.05 7.24 16.53
C TYR A 18 -25.84 8.29 17.31
N ASN A 19 -27.11 8.47 16.96
CA ASN A 19 -28.01 9.39 17.70
C ASN A 19 -29.45 8.87 17.71
N ASP A 20 -29.65 7.62 18.11
CA ASP A 20 -30.97 6.96 18.18
C ASP A 20 -31.18 6.17 19.47
N GLY A 21 -30.28 6.34 20.46
CA GLY A 21 -30.32 5.60 21.71
C GLY A 21 -29.78 4.16 21.63
N SER A 22 -29.17 3.75 20.50
CA SER A 22 -28.65 2.39 20.27
C SER A 22 -27.32 2.08 20.98
N GLN A 23 -27.03 2.68 22.13
CA GLN A 23 -25.74 2.59 22.82
C GLN A 23 -25.24 1.15 23.02
N ALA A 24 -26.07 0.26 23.57
CA ALA A 24 -25.66 -1.12 23.82
C ALA A 24 -25.34 -1.89 22.51
N ALA A 25 -26.12 -1.63 21.45
CA ALA A 25 -25.89 -2.24 20.14
C ALA A 25 -24.60 -1.70 19.50
N ALA A 26 -24.35 -0.39 19.62
CA ALA A 26 -23.12 0.26 19.13
C ALA A 26 -21.87 -0.29 19.82
N GLN A 27 -21.87 -0.41 21.14
CA GLN A 27 -20.80 -1.01 21.92
C GLN A 27 -20.51 -2.46 21.47
N ALA A 28 -21.57 -3.27 21.33
CA ALA A 28 -21.43 -4.65 20.87
C ALA A 28 -20.87 -4.72 19.43
N ALA A 29 -21.30 -3.82 18.54
CA ALA A 29 -20.82 -3.74 17.18
C ALA A 29 -19.32 -3.39 17.14
N VAL A 30 -18.88 -2.33 17.84
CA VAL A 30 -17.47 -1.92 17.89
C VAL A 30 -16.57 -3.02 18.45
N ARG A 31 -17.03 -3.79 19.47
CA ARG A 31 -16.30 -4.94 19.96
C ARG A 31 -16.15 -6.05 18.90
N ARG A 32 -17.19 -6.32 18.10
CA ARG A 32 -17.08 -7.27 16.97
C ARG A 32 -16.16 -6.75 15.89
N MET A 33 -16.21 -5.45 15.58
CA MET A 33 -15.32 -4.81 14.60
C MET A 33 -13.86 -4.97 15.02
N ILE A 34 -13.50 -4.68 16.26
CA ILE A 34 -12.14 -4.86 16.80
C ILE A 34 -11.73 -6.33 16.76
N LYS A 35 -12.61 -7.24 17.18
CA LYS A 35 -12.33 -8.67 17.11
C LYS A 35 -12.01 -9.16 15.70
N SER A 36 -12.69 -8.64 14.67
CA SER A 36 -12.48 -9.03 13.27
C SER A 36 -11.12 -8.58 12.71
N GLN A 37 -10.52 -7.55 13.29
CA GLN A 37 -9.21 -7.00 12.92
C GLN A 37 -8.16 -7.12 14.04
N ARG A 38 -8.36 -8.06 15.00
CA ARG A 38 -7.46 -8.28 16.13
C ARG A 38 -6.04 -8.67 15.70
N HIS A 39 -5.89 -9.34 14.53
CA HIS A 39 -4.58 -9.63 13.93
C HIS A 39 -3.75 -8.36 13.70
N ARG A 40 -4.36 -7.18 13.63
CA ARG A 40 -3.64 -5.89 13.53
C ARG A 40 -3.07 -5.42 14.88
N GLY A 41 -3.68 -5.73 16.03
CA GLY A 41 -3.29 -5.20 17.33
C GLY A 41 -3.50 -6.17 18.49
N PRO A 42 -2.62 -7.17 18.75
CA PRO A 42 -2.82 -8.08 19.86
C PRO A 42 -2.09 -7.71 21.14
N ASP A 43 -1.25 -6.66 21.12
CA ASP A 43 -0.59 -6.22 22.36
C ASP A 43 -1.59 -5.60 23.36
N GLY A 44 -2.83 -5.29 22.90
CA GLY A 44 -3.90 -4.80 23.75
C GLY A 44 -5.15 -4.40 22.97
N GLU A 45 -6.29 -4.35 23.67
CA GLU A 45 -7.54 -3.81 23.15
C GLU A 45 -8.03 -2.71 24.09
N GLY A 46 -8.61 -1.65 23.54
CA GLY A 46 -9.23 -0.59 24.30
C GLY A 46 -10.55 -0.13 23.69
N PHE A 47 -11.43 0.34 24.56
CA PHE A 47 -12.76 0.81 24.20
C PHE A 47 -13.11 2.08 24.97
N TYR A 48 -13.79 2.98 24.29
CA TYR A 48 -14.41 4.13 24.90
C TYR A 48 -15.86 4.21 24.44
N ASP A 49 -16.77 4.20 25.40
CA ASP A 49 -18.21 4.15 25.16
C ASP A 49 -18.88 5.35 25.84
N THR A 50 -19.56 6.20 25.06
CA THR A 50 -20.31 7.34 25.55
C THR A 50 -21.69 7.43 24.92
N VAL A 51 -22.48 8.42 25.30
CA VAL A 51 -23.74 8.74 24.59
C VAL A 51 -23.38 9.39 23.26
N GLY A 52 -23.70 8.70 22.16
CA GLY A 52 -23.46 9.18 20.78
C GLY A 52 -22.25 8.59 20.09
N ALA A 53 -21.30 7.95 20.80
CA ALA A 53 -20.18 7.29 20.16
C ALA A 53 -19.67 6.06 20.94
N SER A 54 -19.18 5.08 20.18
CA SER A 54 -18.36 3.98 20.70
C SER A 54 -17.10 3.90 19.86
N LEU A 55 -15.92 3.97 20.50
CA LEU A 55 -14.62 3.88 19.85
C LEU A 55 -13.91 2.62 20.31
N GLY A 56 -13.17 1.99 19.41
CA GLY A 56 -12.37 0.82 19.69
C GLY A 56 -10.98 0.90 19.07
N HIS A 57 -10.03 0.26 19.72
CA HIS A 57 -8.65 0.18 19.27
C HIS A 57 -8.09 -1.22 19.59
N CYS A 58 -7.36 -1.81 18.65
CA CYS A 58 -6.46 -2.90 18.95
C CYS A 58 -5.02 -2.40 18.72
N ARG A 59 -4.15 -2.63 19.70
CA ARG A 59 -2.84 -1.99 19.80
C ARG A 59 -1.70 -2.89 19.37
N LEU A 60 -0.78 -2.36 18.55
CA LEU A 60 0.60 -2.79 18.51
C LEU A 60 1.47 -1.74 19.22
N ALA A 61 2.22 -2.17 20.20
CA ALA A 61 3.15 -1.29 20.89
C ALA A 61 4.48 -1.23 20.12
N ILE A 62 4.74 -0.07 19.48
CA ILE A 62 5.97 0.25 18.74
C ILE A 62 6.66 1.46 19.37
N ILE A 63 5.92 2.54 19.63
CA ILE A 63 6.36 3.71 20.40
C ILE A 63 5.56 3.75 21.69
N GLU A 64 6.23 4.00 22.82
CA GLU A 64 5.65 3.98 24.17
C GLU A 64 5.05 2.59 24.50
N LEU A 65 5.88 1.68 25.00
CA LEU A 65 5.45 0.29 25.25
C LEU A 65 4.59 0.14 26.52
N SER A 66 4.49 1.19 27.36
CA SER A 66 3.69 1.19 28.59
C SER A 66 2.21 1.50 28.33
N ASP A 67 1.41 1.49 29.38
CA ASP A 67 -0.01 1.87 29.34
C ASP A 67 -0.24 3.36 28.99
N ALA A 68 0.79 4.21 29.01
CA ALA A 68 0.70 5.59 28.58
C ALA A 68 0.38 5.72 27.07
N GLY A 69 0.67 4.67 26.28
CA GLY A 69 0.28 4.57 24.88
C GLY A 69 -1.08 3.90 24.61
N HIS A 70 -1.88 3.63 25.66
CA HIS A 70 -3.19 2.98 25.50
C HIS A 70 -4.19 3.88 24.75
N GLN A 71 -5.03 3.26 23.91
CA GLN A 71 -6.06 3.92 23.11
C GLN A 71 -7.41 3.15 23.22
N PRO A 72 -8.58 3.82 23.06
CA PRO A 72 -8.75 5.27 22.77
C PRO A 72 -8.18 6.14 23.90
N MET A 73 -7.57 7.28 23.52
CA MET A 73 -6.89 8.20 24.44
C MET A 73 -7.65 9.52 24.55
N ALA A 74 -7.78 10.03 25.79
CA ALA A 74 -8.38 11.32 26.04
C ALA A 74 -7.33 12.44 26.18
N ASP A 75 -7.73 13.67 25.83
CA ASP A 75 -7.02 14.86 26.26
C ASP A 75 -7.17 15.05 27.78
N PRO A 76 -6.37 15.92 28.43
CA PRO A 76 -6.44 16.11 29.89
C PRO A 76 -7.80 16.56 30.43
N GLU A 77 -8.62 17.21 29.60
CA GLU A 77 -9.95 17.69 29.97
C GLU A 77 -11.06 16.65 29.73
N GLY A 78 -10.75 15.55 29.04
CA GLY A 78 -11.70 14.49 28.67
C GLY A 78 -12.71 14.91 27.60
N ARG A 79 -12.42 15.98 26.85
CA ARG A 79 -13.26 16.49 25.76
C ARG A 79 -13.04 15.74 24.48
N PHE A 80 -11.79 15.51 24.09
CA PHE A 80 -11.40 14.87 22.84
C PHE A 80 -10.91 13.45 23.08
N TRP A 81 -11.47 12.50 22.33
CA TRP A 81 -11.09 11.10 22.38
C TRP A 81 -10.58 10.62 21.03
N ILE A 82 -9.33 10.16 20.98
CA ILE A 82 -8.69 9.71 19.74
C ILE A 82 -8.54 8.20 19.69
N THR A 83 -8.77 7.63 18.49
CA THR A 83 -8.27 6.31 18.10
C THR A 83 -7.42 6.48 16.83
N PHE A 84 -6.20 5.95 16.84
CA PHE A 84 -5.16 6.23 15.86
C PHE A 84 -4.43 4.97 15.41
N ASN A 85 -4.27 4.80 14.11
CA ASN A 85 -3.46 3.79 13.45
C ASN A 85 -2.40 4.48 12.62
N GLY A 86 -1.14 4.40 13.03
CA GLY A 86 -0.04 5.03 12.29
C GLY A 86 1.15 5.38 13.16
N GLU A 87 2.03 6.21 12.59
CA GLU A 87 3.23 6.77 13.22
C GLU A 87 3.41 8.22 12.80
N ILE A 88 3.59 9.12 13.77
CA ILE A 88 3.93 10.52 13.52
C ILE A 88 5.44 10.68 13.73
N TYR A 89 6.22 10.55 12.68
CA TYR A 89 7.68 10.52 12.77
C TYR A 89 8.30 11.77 13.39
N ASN A 90 7.68 12.95 13.22
CA ASN A 90 8.14 14.21 13.81
C ASN A 90 7.51 14.51 15.17
N TYR A 91 7.07 13.49 15.92
CA TYR A 91 6.42 13.68 17.21
C TYR A 91 7.35 14.32 18.26
N ILE A 92 8.66 14.07 18.20
CA ILE A 92 9.64 14.63 19.13
C ILE A 92 9.70 16.16 18.97
N GLU A 93 9.84 16.64 17.74
CA GLU A 93 9.91 18.05 17.38
C GLU A 93 8.56 18.77 17.71
N LEU A 94 7.44 18.12 17.41
CA LEU A 94 6.12 18.65 17.77
C LEU A 94 5.91 18.71 19.28
N ALA A 95 6.38 17.70 20.01
CA ALA A 95 6.30 17.71 21.48
C ALA A 95 7.11 18.84 22.10
N GLU A 96 8.28 19.19 21.56
CA GLU A 96 9.09 20.32 22.01
C GLU A 96 8.35 21.65 21.78
N GLU A 97 7.75 21.84 20.60
CA GLU A 97 6.95 23.02 20.29
C GLU A 97 5.73 23.13 21.22
N LEU A 98 5.01 22.03 21.43
CA LEU A 98 3.84 22.01 22.30
C LEU A 98 4.21 22.25 23.78
N ARG A 99 5.35 21.73 24.26
CA ARG A 99 5.85 22.04 25.61
C ARG A 99 6.14 23.54 25.78
N ALA A 100 6.71 24.18 24.74
CA ALA A 100 6.91 25.63 24.76
C ALA A 100 5.58 26.42 24.83
N LEU A 101 4.47 25.84 24.35
CA LEU A 101 3.12 26.40 24.46
C LEU A 101 2.39 26.02 25.78
N GLY A 102 3.07 25.28 26.68
CA GLY A 102 2.55 24.94 28.01
C GLY A 102 1.94 23.54 28.14
N TYR A 103 1.95 22.73 27.08
CA TYR A 103 1.47 21.35 27.16
C TYR A 103 2.41 20.47 27.99
N ARG A 104 1.85 19.50 28.68
CA ARG A 104 2.56 18.50 29.45
C ARG A 104 2.18 17.11 28.96
N PHE A 105 3.14 16.22 28.81
CA PHE A 105 2.95 14.85 28.35
C PHE A 105 3.19 13.86 29.50
N ARG A 106 2.37 12.81 29.57
CA ARG A 106 2.48 11.71 30.54
C ARG A 106 3.54 10.69 30.14
N GLY A 107 3.68 10.50 28.81
CA GLY A 107 4.61 9.57 28.20
C GLY A 107 5.40 10.22 27.07
N HIS A 108 5.84 9.38 26.14
CA HIS A 108 6.50 9.82 24.90
C HIS A 108 5.77 9.31 23.64
N SER A 109 4.47 8.94 23.79
CA SER A 109 3.64 8.46 22.68
C SER A 109 3.40 9.56 21.66
N ASP A 110 3.57 9.21 20.40
CA ASP A 110 3.18 10.07 19.28
C ASP A 110 1.67 10.33 19.23
N THR A 111 0.84 9.40 19.73
CA THR A 111 -0.61 9.57 19.89
C THR A 111 -0.95 10.73 20.83
N GLU A 112 -0.28 10.83 21.96
CA GLU A 112 -0.48 11.92 22.92
C GLU A 112 -0.09 13.27 22.29
N VAL A 113 1.01 13.29 21.53
CA VAL A 113 1.47 14.48 20.81
C VAL A 113 0.48 14.87 19.71
N LEU A 114 -0.05 13.90 18.95
CA LEU A 114 -1.08 14.14 17.94
C LEU A 114 -2.34 14.74 18.54
N LEU A 115 -2.83 14.19 19.67
CA LEU A 115 -4.01 14.71 20.36
C LEU A 115 -3.78 16.13 20.88
N ALA A 116 -2.63 16.40 21.48
CA ALA A 116 -2.25 17.75 21.91
C ALA A 116 -2.14 18.73 20.72
N ALA A 117 -1.63 18.28 19.58
CA ALA A 117 -1.58 19.06 18.35
C ALA A 117 -2.98 19.42 17.84
N TYR A 118 -3.94 18.48 17.94
CA TYR A 118 -5.34 18.75 17.62
C TYR A 118 -5.97 19.74 18.60
N CYS A 119 -5.74 19.59 19.90
CA CYS A 119 -6.19 20.57 20.89
C CYS A 119 -5.67 21.98 20.62
N GLN A 120 -4.41 22.10 20.19
CA GLN A 120 -3.77 23.40 19.93
C GLN A 120 -4.18 24.03 18.60
N TRP A 121 -4.24 23.25 17.51
CA TRP A 121 -4.38 23.78 16.15
C TRP A 121 -5.66 23.31 15.43
N GLY A 122 -6.51 22.54 16.11
CA GLY A 122 -7.73 21.97 15.51
C GLY A 122 -7.44 21.13 14.26
N GLU A 123 -8.33 21.17 13.29
CA GLU A 123 -8.20 20.44 12.02
C GLU A 123 -6.92 20.75 11.25
N SER A 124 -6.31 21.93 11.45
CA SER A 124 -5.08 22.33 10.76
C SER A 124 -3.84 21.56 11.23
N CYS A 125 -3.92 20.83 12.34
CA CYS A 125 -2.81 20.01 12.86
C CYS A 125 -2.29 19.04 11.80
N VAL A 126 -3.16 18.47 10.93
CA VAL A 126 -2.77 17.51 9.88
C VAL A 126 -1.68 18.03 8.93
N LYS A 127 -1.59 19.35 8.76
CA LYS A 127 -0.58 19.98 7.90
C LYS A 127 0.82 19.95 8.52
N ARG A 128 0.90 19.81 9.85
CA ARG A 128 2.15 19.77 10.62
C ARG A 128 2.71 18.35 10.81
N LEU A 129 1.86 17.34 10.62
CA LEU A 129 2.22 15.95 10.82
C LEU A 129 3.12 15.45 9.69
N ARG A 130 4.26 14.84 10.03
CA ARG A 130 5.11 14.07 9.12
C ARG A 130 5.04 12.61 9.56
N GLY A 131 4.35 11.79 8.78
CA GLY A 131 4.09 10.41 9.17
C GLY A 131 3.07 9.73 8.26
N MET A 132 2.73 8.52 8.63
CA MET A 132 1.68 7.69 8.04
C MET A 132 0.56 7.51 9.07
N PHE A 133 -0.67 7.87 8.72
CA PHE A 133 -1.73 7.90 9.72
C PHE A 133 -3.14 7.74 9.16
N ALA A 134 -3.98 7.12 9.96
CA ALA A 134 -5.41 7.19 9.90
C ALA A 134 -5.94 7.30 11.34
N PHE A 135 -6.70 8.34 11.64
CA PHE A 135 -7.24 8.53 12.99
C PHE A 135 -8.64 9.11 12.97
N ALA A 136 -9.32 8.94 14.07
CA ALA A 136 -10.60 9.54 14.35
C ALA A 136 -10.60 10.16 15.75
N ILE A 137 -11.15 11.38 15.86
CA ILE A 137 -11.30 12.12 17.12
C ILE A 137 -12.77 12.40 17.32
N TRP A 138 -13.29 12.03 18.47
CA TRP A 138 -14.63 12.37 18.93
C TRP A 138 -14.58 13.59 19.86
N ASP A 139 -15.36 14.61 19.57
CA ASP A 139 -15.57 15.77 20.45
C ASP A 139 -16.85 15.56 21.27
N GLU A 140 -16.70 15.29 22.56
CA GLU A 140 -17.80 15.10 23.50
C GLU A 140 -18.71 16.31 23.65
N LYS A 141 -18.16 17.50 23.49
CA LYS A 141 -18.92 18.74 23.65
C LYS A 141 -19.75 19.06 22.40
N GLU A 142 -19.13 18.99 21.24
CA GLU A 142 -19.77 19.35 19.98
C GLU A 142 -20.50 18.15 19.32
N GLN A 143 -20.38 16.95 19.89
CA GLN A 143 -20.94 15.69 19.36
C GLN A 143 -20.60 15.51 17.88
N CYS A 144 -19.32 15.64 17.58
CA CYS A 144 -18.79 15.66 16.22
C CYS A 144 -17.60 14.71 16.08
N LEU A 145 -17.58 13.97 14.98
CA LEU A 145 -16.45 13.14 14.58
C LEU A 145 -15.56 13.92 13.60
N PHE A 146 -14.29 14.01 13.93
CA PHE A 146 -13.23 14.42 13.00
C PHE A 146 -12.37 13.22 12.66
N ALA A 147 -12.09 12.97 11.39
CA ALA A 147 -11.19 11.92 10.95
C ALA A 147 -10.21 12.43 9.89
N ALA A 148 -9.02 11.84 9.85
CA ALA A 148 -8.00 12.21 8.87
C ALA A 148 -7.25 10.99 8.37
N ARG A 149 -6.80 11.06 7.11
CA ARG A 149 -5.93 10.08 6.47
C ARG A 149 -4.70 10.76 5.89
N ASP A 150 -3.54 10.11 6.00
CA ASP A 150 -2.27 10.67 5.54
C ASP A 150 -2.27 11.03 4.04
N ARG A 151 -1.25 11.78 3.62
CA ARG A 151 -1.16 12.42 2.30
C ARG A 151 -1.18 11.44 1.13
N LEU A 152 -0.62 10.24 1.31
CA LEU A 152 -0.49 9.23 0.27
C LEU A 152 -1.38 8.01 0.52
N GLY A 153 -2.13 8.00 1.65
CA GLY A 153 -3.04 6.93 2.01
C GLY A 153 -2.34 5.65 2.44
N ILE A 154 -1.18 5.77 3.10
CA ILE A 154 -0.39 4.63 3.60
C ILE A 154 -1.23 3.81 4.58
N LYS A 155 -1.87 4.49 5.55
CA LYS A 155 -2.76 3.81 6.50
C LYS A 155 -4.20 3.80 5.99
N PRO A 156 -4.91 2.68 6.15
CA PRO A 156 -6.29 2.53 5.67
C PRO A 156 -7.30 3.19 6.62
N PHE A 157 -8.34 3.78 6.04
CA PHE A 157 -9.54 4.24 6.74
C PHE A 157 -10.76 3.98 5.86
N HIS A 158 -11.65 3.10 6.31
CA HIS A 158 -12.90 2.76 5.63
C HIS A 158 -14.09 3.24 6.46
N TYR A 159 -15.19 3.57 5.81
CA TYR A 159 -16.40 3.98 6.50
C TYR A 159 -17.67 3.54 5.79
N TRP A 160 -18.71 3.42 6.57
CA TRP A 160 -20.10 3.22 6.16
C TRP A 160 -21.00 4.25 6.86
N THR A 161 -22.07 4.66 6.22
CA THR A 161 -23.11 5.49 6.81
C THR A 161 -24.46 5.18 6.21
N ASP A 162 -25.51 5.32 7.03
CA ASP A 162 -26.90 5.28 6.56
C ASP A 162 -27.35 6.65 5.98
N GLY A 163 -26.48 7.64 6.00
CA GLY A 163 -26.76 8.99 5.52
C GLY A 163 -27.61 9.84 6.47
N LYS A 164 -27.90 9.35 7.69
CA LYS A 164 -28.79 10.00 8.66
C LYS A 164 -28.19 10.08 10.06
N LEU A 165 -28.20 8.99 10.78
CA LEU A 165 -27.91 8.94 12.21
C LEU A 165 -26.71 8.10 12.59
N HIS A 166 -26.22 7.27 11.66
CA HIS A 166 -25.14 6.33 11.93
C HIS A 166 -23.94 6.53 11.00
N PHE A 167 -22.78 6.50 11.59
CA PHE A 167 -21.49 6.52 10.88
C PHE A 167 -20.53 5.53 11.53
N ALA A 168 -20.18 4.46 10.80
CA ALA A 168 -19.22 3.46 11.24
C ALA A 168 -17.90 3.61 10.46
N PHE A 169 -16.76 3.44 11.14
CA PHE A 169 -15.45 3.45 10.52
C PHE A 169 -14.55 2.34 11.05
N ALA A 170 -13.61 1.90 10.22
CA ALA A 170 -12.62 0.90 10.61
C ALA A 170 -11.36 0.96 9.73
N SER A 171 -10.26 0.36 10.20
CA SER A 171 -9.07 0.14 9.39
C SER A 171 -9.33 -0.87 8.27
N GLU A 172 -10.23 -1.82 8.45
CA GLU A 172 -10.48 -2.91 7.50
C GLU A 172 -11.94 -3.02 7.09
N ILE A 173 -12.16 -3.40 5.82
CA ILE A 173 -13.49 -3.56 5.21
C ILE A 173 -14.32 -4.62 5.95
N LYS A 174 -13.68 -5.74 6.35
CA LYS A 174 -14.37 -6.85 7.02
C LYS A 174 -15.02 -6.47 8.35
N ALA A 175 -14.50 -5.44 9.01
CA ALA A 175 -15.09 -4.89 10.22
C ALA A 175 -16.43 -4.17 9.97
N LEU A 176 -16.66 -3.71 8.74
CA LEU A 176 -17.86 -2.97 8.34
C LEU A 176 -18.92 -3.83 7.65
N LEU A 177 -18.63 -5.12 7.38
CA LEU A 177 -19.53 -6.00 6.62
C LEU A 177 -20.89 -6.21 7.29
N GLU A 178 -20.99 -6.07 8.61
CA GLU A 178 -22.25 -6.25 9.34
C GLU A 178 -23.23 -5.08 9.14
N PHE A 179 -22.75 -3.91 8.71
CA PHE A 179 -23.61 -2.75 8.43
C PHE A 179 -24.22 -2.78 7.03
N LEU A 180 -23.80 -3.70 6.17
CA LEU A 180 -24.36 -3.84 4.84
C LEU A 180 -25.64 -4.71 4.90
N PRO A 181 -26.80 -4.15 4.48
CA PRO A 181 -28.03 -4.93 4.39
C PRO A 181 -27.90 -6.07 3.38
N GLU A 182 -27.18 -5.83 2.30
CA GLU A 182 -26.82 -6.81 1.28
C GLU A 182 -25.37 -6.56 0.82
N ARG A 183 -24.61 -7.63 0.64
CA ARG A 183 -23.23 -7.53 0.13
C ARG A 183 -23.22 -7.68 -1.38
N ARG A 184 -23.04 -6.57 -2.07
CA ARG A 184 -22.98 -6.50 -3.53
C ARG A 184 -21.64 -6.00 -4.01
N ALA A 185 -21.13 -6.61 -5.09
CA ALA A 185 -19.94 -6.13 -5.75
C ALA A 185 -20.19 -4.78 -6.46
N ASN A 186 -19.19 -3.91 -6.44
CA ASN A 186 -19.16 -2.75 -7.32
C ASN A 186 -18.79 -3.20 -8.74
N LEU A 187 -19.81 -3.40 -9.57
CA LEU A 187 -19.63 -3.97 -10.92
C LEU A 187 -18.75 -3.10 -11.83
N ARG A 188 -18.73 -1.78 -11.63
CA ARG A 188 -17.81 -0.89 -12.37
C ARG A 188 -16.36 -1.23 -12.05
N LEU A 189 -15.99 -1.24 -10.77
CA LEU A 189 -14.62 -1.55 -10.34
C LEU A 189 -14.24 -2.99 -10.68
N ALA A 190 -15.17 -3.94 -10.57
CA ALA A 190 -14.94 -5.33 -10.95
C ALA A 190 -14.60 -5.48 -12.44
N ARG A 191 -15.31 -4.78 -13.33
CA ARG A 191 -15.02 -4.75 -14.76
C ARG A 191 -13.69 -4.09 -15.07
N GLU A 192 -13.37 -2.95 -14.44
CA GLU A 192 -12.10 -2.24 -14.60
C GLU A 192 -10.91 -3.09 -14.10
N PHE A 193 -11.09 -3.83 -13.00
CA PHE A 193 -10.11 -4.80 -12.53
C PHE A 193 -9.87 -5.92 -13.55
N LEU A 194 -10.92 -6.58 -14.00
CA LEU A 194 -10.80 -7.71 -14.92
C LEU A 194 -10.22 -7.27 -16.28
N ALA A 195 -10.69 -6.16 -16.83
CA ALA A 195 -10.24 -5.69 -18.12
C ALA A 195 -8.81 -5.09 -18.09
N TRP A 196 -8.55 -4.22 -17.12
CA TRP A 196 -7.37 -3.36 -17.13
C TRP A 196 -6.41 -3.61 -15.98
N ASN A 197 -6.74 -4.53 -15.05
CA ASN A 197 -6.01 -4.76 -13.80
C ASN A 197 -5.90 -3.48 -12.95
N LEU A 198 -6.99 -2.70 -12.89
CA LEU A 198 -7.07 -1.49 -12.10
C LEU A 198 -7.69 -1.80 -10.74
N LEU A 199 -6.98 -1.46 -9.70
CA LEU A 199 -7.38 -1.58 -8.30
C LEU A 199 -6.99 -0.30 -7.57
N ASP A 200 -7.77 0.10 -6.58
CA ASP A 200 -7.53 1.29 -5.73
C ASP A 200 -7.37 2.62 -6.49
N HIS A 201 -7.65 2.65 -7.79
CA HIS A 201 -7.59 3.85 -8.62
C HIS A 201 -8.77 4.80 -8.38
N ASP A 202 -9.86 4.31 -7.81
CA ASP A 202 -10.93 5.13 -7.23
C ASP A 202 -10.60 5.39 -5.76
N ALA A 203 -10.41 6.65 -5.41
CA ALA A 203 -9.95 7.02 -4.08
C ALA A 203 -11.03 6.85 -2.99
N THR A 204 -12.30 6.68 -3.37
CA THR A 204 -13.45 6.61 -2.46
C THR A 204 -14.16 5.27 -2.45
N GLU A 205 -14.41 4.70 -3.63
CA GLU A 205 -15.20 3.48 -3.76
C GLU A 205 -14.36 2.23 -3.50
N THR A 206 -14.96 1.21 -2.87
CA THR A 206 -14.38 -0.12 -2.70
C THR A 206 -15.03 -1.14 -3.64
N MET A 207 -14.50 -2.37 -3.70
CA MET A 207 -15.14 -3.47 -4.41
C MET A 207 -16.51 -3.86 -3.82
N LEU A 208 -16.86 -3.38 -2.63
CA LEU A 208 -18.15 -3.60 -1.97
C LEU A 208 -18.98 -2.32 -1.98
N VAL A 209 -20.17 -2.38 -2.58
CA VAL A 209 -21.13 -1.26 -2.56
C VAL A 209 -21.51 -0.91 -1.12
N GLY A 210 -21.46 0.38 -0.79
CA GLY A 210 -21.84 0.90 0.53
C GLY A 210 -20.70 1.10 1.51
N ILE A 211 -19.54 0.48 1.28
CA ILE A 211 -18.32 0.78 2.06
C ILE A 211 -17.42 1.68 1.23
N ARG A 212 -16.98 2.78 1.83
CA ARG A 212 -16.14 3.79 1.21
C ARG A 212 -14.79 3.90 1.90
N ARG A 213 -13.80 4.47 1.20
CA ARG A 213 -12.52 4.89 1.76
C ARG A 213 -12.53 6.38 2.03
N LEU A 214 -11.90 6.81 3.11
CA LEU A 214 -11.47 8.20 3.23
C LEU A 214 -10.30 8.41 2.25
N PRO A 215 -10.43 9.33 1.27
CA PRO A 215 -9.37 9.53 0.28
C PRO A 215 -8.04 9.96 0.92
N PRO A 216 -6.88 9.64 0.31
CA PRO A 216 -5.60 10.18 0.72
C PRO A 216 -5.61 11.71 0.81
N ALA A 217 -4.89 12.29 1.77
CA ALA A 217 -4.81 13.74 1.97
C ALA A 217 -6.14 14.42 2.30
N HIS A 218 -7.11 13.71 2.87
CA HIS A 218 -8.39 14.29 3.26
C HIS A 218 -8.63 14.21 4.76
N VAL A 219 -9.37 15.20 5.23
CA VAL A 219 -10.06 15.17 6.51
C VAL A 219 -11.55 14.99 6.27
N LEU A 220 -12.22 14.40 7.24
CA LEU A 220 -13.66 14.17 7.27
C LEU A 220 -14.21 14.74 8.57
N THR A 221 -15.30 15.49 8.48
CA THR A 221 -16.05 15.94 9.64
C THR A 221 -17.51 15.49 9.48
N TRP A 222 -18.08 14.91 10.52
CA TRP A 222 -19.46 14.45 10.51
C TRP A 222 -20.11 14.56 11.89
N SER A 223 -21.39 14.93 11.90
CA SER A 223 -22.28 14.88 13.07
C SER A 223 -23.60 14.23 12.68
N PRO A 224 -24.32 13.58 13.60
CA PRO A 224 -25.62 12.99 13.32
C PRO A 224 -26.60 13.99 12.70
N GLY A 225 -27.23 13.58 11.59
CA GLY A 225 -28.15 14.43 10.83
C GLY A 225 -27.51 15.43 9.88
N ALA A 226 -26.18 15.51 9.83
CA ALA A 226 -25.46 16.37 8.90
C ALA A 226 -24.91 15.60 7.70
N GLU A 227 -24.62 16.31 6.62
CA GLU A 227 -23.86 15.75 5.49
C GLU A 227 -22.38 15.58 5.85
N ILE A 228 -21.74 14.56 5.27
CA ILE A 228 -20.29 14.36 5.41
C ILE A 228 -19.58 15.52 4.73
N LYS A 229 -18.70 16.19 5.47
CA LYS A 229 -17.79 17.20 4.93
C LYS A 229 -16.43 16.55 4.69
N LEU A 230 -15.98 16.55 3.44
CA LEU A 230 -14.65 16.12 3.04
C LEU A 230 -13.84 17.32 2.59
N LEU A 231 -12.65 17.49 3.16
CA LEU A 231 -11.73 18.56 2.78
C LEU A 231 -10.36 17.96 2.47
N ARG A 232 -9.87 18.23 1.26
CA ARG A 232 -8.50 17.88 0.89
C ARG A 232 -7.53 18.91 1.48
N TYR A 233 -6.58 18.46 2.32
CA TYR A 233 -5.64 19.36 2.99
C TYR A 233 -4.26 19.44 2.31
N TRP A 234 -3.99 18.56 1.34
CA TRP A 234 -2.71 18.50 0.62
C TRP A 234 -2.89 18.01 -0.83
N HIS A 235 -2.04 18.51 -1.73
CA HIS A 235 -1.92 18.05 -3.12
C HIS A 235 -0.46 18.09 -3.55
N LEU A 236 -0.09 17.23 -4.51
CA LEU A 236 1.24 17.14 -5.06
C LEU A 236 1.33 17.94 -6.35
N GLU A 237 2.28 18.87 -6.40
CA GLU A 237 2.68 19.55 -7.62
C GLU A 237 3.87 18.84 -8.26
N VAL A 238 3.85 18.64 -9.58
CA VAL A 238 4.90 17.91 -10.29
C VAL A 238 5.56 18.80 -11.33
N SER A 239 6.89 18.73 -11.42
CA SER A 239 7.66 19.41 -12.46
C SER A 239 7.50 18.70 -13.80
N GLU A 240 7.40 19.48 -14.87
CA GLU A 240 7.44 19.00 -16.26
C GLU A 240 8.78 19.27 -16.96
N GLU A 241 9.75 19.83 -16.24
CA GLU A 241 11.07 20.15 -16.77
C GLU A 241 11.81 18.89 -17.24
N LEU A 242 12.50 19.00 -18.37
CA LEU A 242 13.25 17.90 -18.97
C LEU A 242 14.71 17.87 -18.53
N ASP A 243 15.36 19.02 -18.46
CA ASP A 243 16.81 19.12 -18.28
C ASP A 243 17.16 19.88 -17.01
N THR A 244 18.20 19.40 -16.35
CA THR A 244 18.82 20.03 -15.20
C THR A 244 19.96 20.95 -15.67
N PRO A 245 20.01 22.21 -15.22
CA PRO A 245 21.17 23.05 -15.46
C PRO A 245 22.45 22.37 -14.94
N PRO A 246 23.54 22.32 -15.73
CA PRO A 246 24.76 21.62 -15.33
C PRO A 246 25.33 22.08 -13.97
N THR A 247 25.13 23.34 -13.63
CA THR A 247 25.59 23.96 -12.36
C THR A 247 24.79 23.47 -11.14
N GLN A 248 23.59 22.95 -11.32
CA GLN A 248 22.72 22.51 -10.23
C GLN A 248 22.81 21.01 -9.97
N ARG A 249 23.37 20.23 -10.90
CA ARG A 249 23.32 18.77 -10.83
C ARG A 249 23.92 18.20 -9.54
N MET A 250 25.13 18.66 -9.18
CA MET A 250 25.81 18.16 -7.97
C MET A 250 25.02 18.49 -6.71
N SER A 251 24.52 19.71 -6.58
CA SER A 251 23.71 20.10 -5.42
C SER A 251 22.41 19.30 -5.31
N LEU A 252 21.78 18.94 -6.43
CA LEU A 252 20.59 18.07 -6.40
C LEU A 252 20.93 16.64 -5.97
N VAL A 253 22.09 16.11 -6.36
CA VAL A 253 22.55 14.78 -5.94
C VAL A 253 22.84 14.76 -4.43
N GLU A 254 23.52 15.80 -3.92
CA GLU A 254 23.81 15.95 -2.49
C GLU A 254 22.51 16.12 -1.66
N GLU A 255 21.58 16.94 -2.15
CA GLU A 255 20.29 17.15 -1.49
C GLU A 255 19.41 15.90 -1.51
N PHE A 256 19.45 15.11 -2.59
CA PHE A 256 18.79 13.79 -2.64
C PHE A 256 19.31 12.92 -1.50
N ARG A 257 20.62 12.79 -1.37
CA ARG A 257 21.25 11.97 -0.34
C ARG A 257 20.82 12.43 1.06
N ARG A 258 20.94 13.71 1.33
CA ARG A 258 20.58 14.29 2.62
C ARG A 258 19.12 13.98 3.00
N ARG A 259 18.17 14.22 2.06
CA ARG A 259 16.73 13.98 2.30
C ARG A 259 16.40 12.51 2.43
N PHE A 260 17.06 11.66 1.66
CA PHE A 260 16.87 10.22 1.74
C PHE A 260 17.35 9.66 3.08
N GLU A 261 18.58 10.05 3.51
CA GLU A 261 19.11 9.65 4.80
C GLU A 261 18.27 10.19 5.97
N GLU A 262 17.78 11.42 5.88
CA GLU A 262 16.85 12.01 6.86
C GLU A 262 15.54 11.20 6.93
N SER A 263 14.95 10.87 5.79
CA SER A 263 13.75 10.04 5.76
C SER A 263 13.98 8.67 6.39
N VAL A 264 15.07 7.98 6.02
CA VAL A 264 15.41 6.67 6.63
C VAL A 264 15.58 6.81 8.14
N SER A 265 16.30 7.82 8.62
CA SER A 265 16.53 8.06 10.04
C SER A 265 15.22 8.28 10.82
N LEU A 266 14.27 9.04 10.24
CA LEU A 266 12.95 9.24 10.85
C LEU A 266 12.13 7.95 10.93
N HIS A 267 12.19 7.11 9.90
CA HIS A 267 11.47 5.83 9.86
C HIS A 267 12.10 4.76 10.78
N LEU A 268 13.30 5.00 11.32
CA LEU A 268 13.91 4.14 12.33
C LEU A 268 13.46 4.47 13.77
N ARG A 269 12.74 5.57 14.01
CA ARG A 269 12.21 5.91 15.34
C ARG A 269 11.27 4.81 15.83
N SER A 270 11.70 4.04 16.84
CA SER A 270 10.99 2.87 17.34
C SER A 270 11.58 2.40 18.66
N ASP A 271 10.74 1.94 19.58
CA ASP A 271 11.14 1.29 20.84
C ASP A 271 11.30 -0.24 20.67
N VAL A 272 11.05 -0.76 19.47
CA VAL A 272 11.21 -2.17 19.10
C VAL A 272 12.18 -2.36 17.95
N SER A 273 12.64 -3.59 17.73
CA SER A 273 13.57 -3.93 16.63
C SER A 273 12.95 -3.69 15.27
N VAL A 274 13.72 -3.03 14.39
CA VAL A 274 13.36 -2.72 13.01
C VAL A 274 14.16 -3.61 12.06
N GLY A 275 13.47 -4.32 11.16
CA GLY A 275 14.07 -5.06 10.05
C GLY A 275 13.85 -4.35 8.71
N SER A 276 14.34 -4.94 7.63
CA SER A 276 14.18 -4.41 6.27
C SER A 276 13.82 -5.50 5.28
N CYS A 277 12.95 -5.20 4.33
CA CYS A 277 12.79 -6.03 3.14
C CYS A 277 14.03 -5.89 2.24
N LEU A 278 14.52 -6.98 1.67
CA LEU A 278 15.68 -6.99 0.77
C LEU A 278 15.42 -7.89 -0.43
N SER A 279 15.02 -7.31 -1.55
CA SER A 279 14.82 -8.04 -2.81
C SER A 279 16.07 -8.10 -3.70
N GLY A 280 17.20 -7.49 -3.28
CA GLY A 280 18.36 -7.30 -4.14
C GLY A 280 18.14 -6.25 -5.25
N GLY A 281 16.97 -5.61 -5.29
CA GLY A 281 16.67 -4.46 -6.14
C GLY A 281 17.34 -3.19 -5.60
N LEU A 282 17.42 -2.16 -6.44
CA LEU A 282 18.07 -0.90 -6.10
C LEU A 282 17.43 -0.23 -4.87
N ASP A 283 16.11 -0.23 -4.78
CA ASP A 283 15.34 0.48 -3.76
C ASP A 283 15.52 -0.12 -2.37
N SER A 284 15.24 -1.41 -2.24
CA SER A 284 15.40 -2.12 -0.97
C SER A 284 16.85 -2.13 -0.50
N SER A 285 17.80 -2.32 -1.44
CA SER A 285 19.24 -2.25 -1.13
C SER A 285 19.67 -0.87 -0.66
N SER A 286 19.12 0.20 -1.24
CA SER A 286 19.38 1.58 -0.79
C SER A 286 18.97 1.79 0.66
N ILE A 287 17.79 1.28 1.06
CA ILE A 287 17.32 1.37 2.44
C ILE A 287 18.24 0.60 3.37
N VAL A 288 18.56 -0.66 3.04
CA VAL A 288 19.43 -1.51 3.90
C VAL A 288 20.81 -0.87 4.09
N CYS A 289 21.41 -0.34 3.01
CA CYS A 289 22.72 0.34 3.10
C CYS A 289 22.63 1.67 3.86
N ALA A 290 21.54 2.44 3.72
CA ALA A 290 21.36 3.67 4.47
C ALA A 290 21.13 3.41 5.98
N VAL A 291 20.39 2.36 6.33
CA VAL A 291 20.24 1.92 7.73
C VAL A 291 21.58 1.52 8.32
N ASP A 292 22.39 0.73 7.60
CA ASP A 292 23.74 0.35 8.04
C ASP A 292 24.63 1.60 8.28
N ALA A 293 24.60 2.56 7.35
CA ALA A 293 25.35 3.82 7.50
C ALA A 293 24.87 4.65 8.71
N GLU A 294 23.56 4.70 8.95
CA GLU A 294 22.97 5.40 10.09
C GLU A 294 23.36 4.76 11.42
N LEU A 295 23.31 3.43 11.52
CA LEU A 295 23.73 2.69 12.71
C LEU A 295 25.21 2.91 13.02
N LYS A 296 26.06 2.97 11.98
CA LYS A 296 27.50 3.31 12.11
C LYS A 296 27.70 4.74 12.59
N ARG A 297 26.94 5.69 12.03
CA ARG A 297 26.99 7.12 12.42
C ARG A 297 26.60 7.33 13.88
N GLN A 298 25.62 6.57 14.36
CA GLN A 298 25.17 6.60 15.76
C GLN A 298 26.11 5.86 16.73
N GLY A 299 27.10 5.11 16.21
CA GLY A 299 28.02 4.32 17.03
C GLY A 299 27.40 3.07 17.67
N ILE A 300 26.22 2.66 17.22
CA ILE A 300 25.48 1.50 17.74
C ILE A 300 25.57 0.27 16.83
N TRP A 301 26.25 0.40 15.70
CA TRP A 301 26.38 -0.70 14.75
C TRP A 301 27.05 -1.93 15.37
N ARG A 302 26.46 -3.11 15.12
CA ARG A 302 27.02 -4.43 15.45
C ARG A 302 26.75 -5.40 14.32
N LYS A 303 27.65 -6.35 14.10
CA LYS A 303 27.45 -7.41 13.12
C LYS A 303 26.18 -8.20 13.44
N ASN A 304 25.39 -8.53 12.43
CA ASN A 304 24.10 -9.25 12.52
C ASN A 304 23.01 -8.53 13.33
N TRP A 305 23.13 -7.23 13.56
CA TRP A 305 22.08 -6.50 14.28
C TRP A 305 20.90 -6.13 13.37
N GLN A 306 21.18 -5.72 12.13
CA GLN A 306 20.14 -5.45 11.14
C GLN A 306 19.67 -6.76 10.53
N HIS A 307 18.36 -7.04 10.61
CA HIS A 307 17.73 -8.19 10.00
C HIS A 307 17.13 -7.83 8.64
N THR A 308 17.37 -8.67 7.64
CA THR A 308 16.78 -8.50 6.31
C THR A 308 15.99 -9.74 5.90
N PHE A 309 14.88 -9.51 5.17
CA PHE A 309 13.93 -10.55 4.80
C PHE A 309 13.69 -10.54 3.29
N SER A 310 13.80 -11.71 2.66
CA SER A 310 13.77 -11.85 1.20
C SER A 310 12.93 -13.03 0.77
N ALA A 311 12.09 -12.85 -0.26
CA ALA A 311 11.52 -13.97 -1.01
C ALA A 311 12.45 -14.36 -2.15
N CYS A 312 12.78 -15.64 -2.25
CA CYS A 312 13.64 -16.21 -3.27
C CYS A 312 12.93 -17.32 -4.03
N PHE A 313 13.36 -17.54 -5.26
CA PHE A 313 12.85 -18.61 -6.12
C PHE A 313 14.01 -19.43 -6.68
N GLU A 314 13.77 -20.71 -6.88
CA GLU A 314 14.78 -21.61 -7.48
C GLU A 314 14.91 -21.41 -9.00
N GLU A 315 13.91 -20.77 -9.62
CA GLU A 315 13.93 -20.42 -11.03
C GLU A 315 15.08 -19.44 -11.33
N PRO A 316 16.07 -19.81 -12.18
CA PRO A 316 17.24 -18.95 -12.44
C PRO A 316 16.93 -17.56 -12.97
N ARG A 317 15.76 -17.38 -13.64
CA ARG A 317 15.32 -16.08 -14.16
C ARG A 317 14.82 -15.14 -13.08
N LEU A 318 14.41 -15.70 -11.93
CA LEU A 318 13.88 -14.97 -10.78
C LEU A 318 14.84 -14.98 -9.58
N ASP A 319 16.02 -15.58 -9.72
CA ASP A 319 17.00 -15.67 -8.65
C ASP A 319 17.72 -14.33 -8.43
N GLU A 320 17.35 -13.66 -7.36
CA GLU A 320 17.96 -12.38 -6.94
C GLU A 320 19.02 -12.56 -5.83
N ARG A 321 19.27 -13.79 -5.35
CA ARG A 321 20.24 -14.09 -4.30
C ARG A 321 21.64 -13.51 -4.55
N PRO A 322 22.19 -13.48 -5.79
CA PRO A 322 23.49 -12.84 -6.03
C PRO A 322 23.55 -11.34 -5.72
N TYR A 323 22.41 -10.63 -5.79
CA TYR A 323 22.32 -9.20 -5.44
C TYR A 323 22.07 -9.03 -3.95
N ILE A 324 21.23 -9.90 -3.35
CA ILE A 324 21.01 -9.97 -1.90
C ILE A 324 22.35 -10.21 -1.19
N SER A 325 23.12 -11.21 -1.61
CA SER A 325 24.44 -11.52 -1.03
C SER A 325 25.40 -10.34 -1.11
N ALA A 326 25.41 -9.60 -2.23
CA ALA A 326 26.28 -8.42 -2.35
C ALA A 326 25.95 -7.33 -1.30
N VAL A 327 24.68 -7.16 -0.93
CA VAL A 327 24.28 -6.22 0.13
C VAL A 327 24.64 -6.78 1.51
N VAL A 328 24.39 -8.07 1.75
CA VAL A 328 24.73 -8.74 3.00
C VAL A 328 26.24 -8.67 3.28
N ASP A 329 27.07 -8.93 2.26
CA ASP A 329 28.53 -8.86 2.37
C ASP A 329 29.02 -7.43 2.69
N ALA A 330 28.36 -6.41 2.13
CA ALA A 330 28.73 -5.01 2.33
C ALA A 330 28.31 -4.46 3.70
N THR A 331 27.15 -4.90 4.24
CA THR A 331 26.56 -4.35 5.46
C THR A 331 26.77 -5.25 6.70
N GLY A 332 27.02 -6.53 6.50
CA GLY A 332 27.09 -7.51 7.60
C GLY A 332 25.75 -7.78 8.26
N CYS A 333 24.62 -7.49 7.60
CA CYS A 333 23.29 -7.78 8.12
C CYS A 333 22.99 -9.28 8.17
N GLN A 334 22.02 -9.66 9.01
CA GLN A 334 21.53 -11.03 9.10
C GLN A 334 20.41 -11.23 8.08
N SER A 335 20.63 -12.07 7.09
CA SER A 335 19.67 -12.33 6.01
C SER A 335 18.82 -13.56 6.29
N HIS A 336 17.50 -13.40 6.12
CA HIS A 336 16.50 -14.46 6.23
C HIS A 336 15.80 -14.62 4.88
N LEU A 337 15.71 -15.88 4.41
CA LEU A 337 15.15 -16.20 3.11
C LEU A 337 13.89 -17.06 3.24
N VAL A 338 12.87 -16.78 2.44
CA VAL A 338 11.69 -17.64 2.26
C VAL A 338 11.53 -18.02 0.79
N PHE A 339 11.03 -19.23 0.55
CA PHE A 339 10.77 -19.76 -0.79
C PHE A 339 9.25 -19.98 -0.97
N PRO A 340 8.51 -18.97 -1.46
CA PRO A 340 7.08 -19.11 -1.73
C PRO A 340 6.83 -20.16 -2.81
N SER A 341 5.80 -21.01 -2.62
CA SER A 341 5.43 -22.04 -3.60
C SER A 341 3.95 -21.96 -3.98
N GLY A 342 3.62 -22.50 -5.15
CA GLY A 342 2.24 -22.54 -5.63
C GLY A 342 1.35 -23.51 -4.83
N GLU A 343 1.93 -24.58 -4.26
CA GLU A 343 1.23 -25.52 -3.37
C GLU A 343 0.74 -24.79 -2.12
N ARG A 344 1.64 -24.05 -1.49
CA ARG A 344 1.34 -23.29 -0.29
C ARG A 344 0.36 -22.16 -0.56
N LEU A 345 0.49 -21.47 -1.70
CA LEU A 345 -0.51 -20.49 -2.13
C LEU A 345 -1.91 -21.12 -2.27
N ARG A 346 -1.98 -22.34 -2.84
CA ARG A 346 -3.27 -23.02 -2.98
C ARG A 346 -3.91 -23.35 -1.63
N GLU A 347 -3.13 -23.81 -0.66
CA GLU A 347 -3.59 -24.16 0.69
C GLU A 347 -4.05 -22.92 1.47
N GLU A 348 -3.36 -21.82 1.32
CA GLU A 348 -3.58 -20.58 2.08
C GLU A 348 -4.47 -19.56 1.35
N LEU A 349 -4.95 -19.87 0.13
CA LEU A 349 -5.63 -18.91 -0.76
C LEU A 349 -6.79 -18.18 -0.08
N ASP A 350 -7.69 -18.91 0.56
CA ASP A 350 -8.87 -18.32 1.20
C ASP A 350 -8.49 -17.43 2.38
N THR A 351 -7.50 -17.86 3.18
CA THR A 351 -6.97 -17.07 4.30
C THR A 351 -6.27 -15.81 3.80
N TRP A 352 -5.45 -15.94 2.77
CA TRP A 352 -4.76 -14.81 2.17
C TRP A 352 -5.74 -13.79 1.57
N LEU A 353 -6.76 -14.23 0.81
CA LEU A 353 -7.81 -13.36 0.26
C LEU A 353 -8.63 -12.68 1.37
N TRP A 354 -8.87 -13.37 2.48
CA TRP A 354 -9.52 -12.77 3.65
C TRP A 354 -8.76 -11.57 4.20
N TYR A 355 -7.42 -11.65 4.25
CA TYR A 355 -6.59 -10.52 4.66
C TYR A 355 -6.53 -9.43 3.59
N GLN A 356 -6.53 -9.78 2.30
CA GLN A 356 -6.52 -8.80 1.21
C GLN A 356 -7.82 -7.98 1.12
N GLU A 357 -8.95 -8.55 1.51
CA GLU A 357 -10.30 -7.95 1.52
C GLU A 357 -10.85 -7.52 0.16
N GLU A 358 -10.01 -7.32 -0.83
CA GLU A 358 -10.33 -7.01 -2.21
C GLU A 358 -9.51 -7.91 -3.15
N PRO A 359 -9.90 -8.07 -4.40
CA PRO A 359 -9.15 -8.90 -5.35
C PRO A 359 -7.68 -8.45 -5.48
N VAL A 360 -6.82 -9.37 -5.91
CA VAL A 360 -5.40 -9.10 -6.18
C VAL A 360 -5.06 -9.35 -7.63
N GLY A 361 -4.17 -8.52 -8.19
CA GLY A 361 -3.86 -8.55 -9.62
C GLY A 361 -2.90 -9.66 -10.06
N ALA A 362 -2.05 -10.14 -9.16
CA ALA A 362 -1.03 -11.15 -9.46
C ALA A 362 -0.51 -11.85 -8.19
N SER A 363 0.12 -13.00 -8.36
CA SER A 363 0.60 -13.85 -7.26
C SER A 363 1.85 -13.32 -6.54
N ASN A 364 2.52 -12.28 -7.05
CA ASN A 364 3.64 -11.64 -6.38
C ASN A 364 3.26 -11.06 -5.00
N THR A 365 2.01 -10.64 -4.84
CA THR A 365 1.46 -10.18 -3.55
C THR A 365 1.53 -11.27 -2.48
N TYR A 366 1.39 -12.54 -2.85
CA TYR A 366 1.55 -13.66 -1.92
C TYR A 366 3.01 -13.85 -1.46
N ALA A 367 3.98 -13.56 -2.32
CA ALA A 367 5.40 -13.63 -1.90
C ALA A 367 5.72 -12.58 -0.81
N GLN A 368 5.13 -11.38 -0.89
CA GLN A 368 5.23 -10.36 0.16
C GLN A 368 4.57 -10.82 1.47
N TYR A 369 3.41 -11.49 1.39
CA TYR A 369 2.76 -12.14 2.55
C TYR A 369 3.68 -13.15 3.24
N CYS A 370 4.42 -13.96 2.46
CA CYS A 370 5.40 -14.90 3.01
C CYS A 370 6.59 -14.20 3.67
N VAL A 371 7.07 -13.07 3.13
CA VAL A 371 8.14 -12.24 3.72
C VAL A 371 7.70 -11.67 5.07
N ALA A 372 6.48 -11.13 5.14
CA ALA A 372 5.93 -10.58 6.38
C ALA A 372 5.81 -11.66 7.48
N ARG A 373 5.35 -12.86 7.11
CA ARG A 373 5.33 -14.01 8.03
C ARG A 373 6.72 -14.36 8.55
N LEU A 374 7.71 -14.44 7.67
CA LEU A 374 9.08 -14.73 8.03
C LEU A 374 9.64 -13.69 9.02
N ALA A 375 9.40 -12.40 8.77
CA ALA A 375 9.82 -11.33 9.68
C ALA A 375 9.21 -11.52 11.08
N ARG A 376 7.94 -11.87 11.10
CA ARG A 376 7.24 -12.14 12.35
C ARG A 376 7.79 -13.34 13.10
N GLU A 377 8.07 -14.44 12.43
CA GLU A 377 8.68 -15.66 13.01
C GLU A 377 10.05 -15.36 13.66
N HIS A 378 10.72 -14.29 13.22
CA HIS A 378 11.98 -13.79 13.79
C HIS A 378 11.79 -12.65 14.82
N GLY A 379 10.56 -12.41 15.27
CA GLY A 379 10.26 -11.42 16.31
C GLY A 379 10.33 -9.96 15.86
N ILE A 380 10.41 -9.69 14.55
CA ILE A 380 10.44 -8.32 14.02
C ILE A 380 9.01 -7.79 13.93
N LYS A 381 8.78 -6.62 14.52
CA LYS A 381 7.50 -5.91 14.50
C LYS A 381 7.43 -4.80 13.46
N VAL A 382 8.56 -4.28 13.00
CA VAL A 382 8.64 -3.17 12.04
C VAL A 382 9.55 -3.56 10.87
N LEU A 383 9.08 -3.34 9.64
CA LEU A 383 9.85 -3.54 8.41
C LEU A 383 9.97 -2.23 7.62
N LEU A 384 11.16 -1.92 7.17
CA LEU A 384 11.37 -0.89 6.15
C LEU A 384 11.26 -1.52 4.76
N ASP A 385 10.50 -0.90 3.85
CA ASP A 385 10.34 -1.35 2.46
C ASP A 385 10.62 -0.23 1.45
N GLY A 386 11.03 -0.63 0.25
CA GLY A 386 11.39 0.24 -0.87
C GLY A 386 10.23 0.72 -1.73
N GLN A 387 8.98 0.54 -1.30
CA GLN A 387 7.81 0.97 -2.07
C GLN A 387 7.81 2.48 -2.35
N GLY A 388 7.27 2.87 -3.50
CA GLY A 388 7.17 4.26 -3.93
C GLY A 388 8.39 4.80 -4.70
N ALA A 389 9.54 4.13 -4.63
CA ALA A 389 10.74 4.56 -5.36
C ALA A 389 10.57 4.51 -6.88
N ASP A 390 9.92 3.47 -7.40
CA ASP A 390 9.69 3.30 -8.84
C ASP A 390 8.77 4.36 -9.42
N GLU A 391 7.71 4.71 -8.71
CA GLU A 391 6.72 5.69 -9.10
C GLU A 391 7.30 7.10 -9.18
N GLN A 392 8.28 7.42 -8.34
CA GLN A 392 8.88 8.74 -8.24
C GLN A 392 10.14 8.90 -9.09
N LEU A 393 10.96 7.86 -9.16
CA LEU A 393 12.27 7.87 -9.82
C LEU A 393 12.26 7.22 -11.20
N ALA A 394 11.08 7.02 -11.78
CA ALA A 394 10.89 6.45 -13.11
C ALA A 394 11.52 5.05 -13.27
N GLY A 395 11.30 4.16 -12.29
CA GLY A 395 11.90 2.82 -12.30
C GLY A 395 11.25 1.86 -13.29
N TYR A 396 9.98 2.04 -13.67
CA TYR A 396 9.30 1.17 -14.62
C TYR A 396 9.61 1.51 -16.08
N ARG A 397 9.71 0.49 -16.92
CA ARG A 397 10.01 0.64 -18.36
C ARG A 397 9.00 1.51 -19.11
N LYS A 398 7.73 1.54 -18.70
CA LYS A 398 6.72 2.41 -19.28
C LYS A 398 7.14 3.88 -19.28
N PHE A 399 7.88 4.32 -18.28
CA PHE A 399 8.34 5.70 -18.19
C PHE A 399 9.38 6.07 -19.24
N ILE A 400 10.17 5.11 -19.72
CA ILE A 400 11.10 5.33 -20.86
C ILE A 400 10.29 5.73 -22.09
N LEU A 401 9.19 5.04 -22.38
CA LEU A 401 8.33 5.37 -23.53
C LEU A 401 7.65 6.73 -23.38
N VAL A 402 7.19 7.07 -22.18
CA VAL A 402 6.61 8.39 -21.87
C VAL A 402 7.64 9.49 -22.07
N TYR A 403 8.87 9.31 -21.57
CA TYR A 403 9.98 10.26 -21.71
C TYR A 403 10.36 10.47 -23.18
N LEU A 404 10.58 9.40 -23.93
CA LEU A 404 10.90 9.49 -25.37
C LEU A 404 9.79 10.21 -26.15
N ARG A 405 8.53 9.94 -25.84
CA ARG A 405 7.39 10.62 -26.46
C ARG A 405 7.35 12.11 -26.11
N GLN A 406 7.65 12.48 -24.86
CA GLN A 406 7.74 13.87 -24.44
C GLN A 406 8.83 14.60 -25.23
N LEU A 407 10.03 14.00 -25.36
CA LEU A 407 11.12 14.58 -26.17
C LEU A 407 10.71 14.81 -27.62
N ILE A 408 9.99 13.85 -28.25
CA ILE A 408 9.46 13.98 -29.62
C ILE A 408 8.44 15.11 -29.70
N LYS A 409 7.51 15.20 -28.75
CA LYS A 409 6.48 16.25 -28.69
C LYS A 409 7.12 17.64 -28.57
N GLU A 410 8.20 17.75 -27.84
CA GLU A 410 8.97 19.00 -27.68
C GLU A 410 10.00 19.23 -28.80
N ARG A 411 9.93 18.43 -29.89
CA ARG A 411 10.81 18.52 -31.09
C ARG A 411 12.30 18.29 -30.79
N ARG A 412 12.63 17.61 -29.71
CA ARG A 412 14.00 17.25 -29.31
C ARG A 412 14.44 15.92 -29.94
N TYR A 413 14.36 15.81 -31.23
CA TYR A 413 14.53 14.55 -31.98
C TYR A 413 15.90 13.91 -31.79
N THR A 414 16.97 14.71 -31.79
CA THR A 414 18.35 14.21 -31.61
C THR A 414 18.56 13.63 -30.23
N GLN A 415 17.99 14.25 -29.19
CA GLN A 415 18.01 13.74 -27.83
C GLN A 415 17.17 12.48 -27.73
N ALA A 416 15.97 12.44 -28.32
CA ALA A 416 15.11 11.26 -28.32
C ALA A 416 15.81 10.04 -28.94
N VAL A 417 16.49 10.22 -30.07
CA VAL A 417 17.26 9.15 -30.72
C VAL A 417 18.43 8.69 -29.85
N ARG A 418 19.22 9.63 -29.31
CA ARG A 418 20.34 9.30 -28.42
C ARG A 418 19.88 8.51 -27.19
N GLU A 419 18.82 8.97 -26.52
CA GLU A 419 18.26 8.28 -25.35
C GLU A 419 17.66 6.93 -25.71
N ALA A 420 16.93 6.82 -26.82
CA ALA A 420 16.43 5.54 -27.31
C ALA A 420 17.57 4.53 -27.55
N ILE A 421 18.64 4.95 -28.22
CA ILE A 421 19.84 4.09 -28.40
C ILE A 421 20.41 3.69 -27.03
N ALA A 422 20.60 4.64 -26.11
CA ALA A 422 21.16 4.36 -24.79
C ALA A 422 20.34 3.36 -23.96
N PHE A 423 19.01 3.46 -24.01
CA PHE A 423 18.12 2.52 -23.30
C PHE A 423 18.03 1.15 -23.98
N PHE A 424 17.92 1.10 -25.31
CA PHE A 424 17.67 -0.16 -26.02
C PHE A 424 18.93 -0.87 -26.52
N SER A 425 20.13 -0.28 -26.39
CA SER A 425 21.40 -0.97 -26.68
C SER A 425 21.89 -1.90 -25.57
N SER A 426 21.27 -1.88 -24.37
CA SER A 426 21.63 -2.79 -23.28
C SER A 426 21.11 -4.21 -23.57
N PRO A 427 22.01 -5.23 -23.63
CA PRO A 427 21.61 -6.62 -23.84
C PRO A 427 20.65 -7.14 -22.76
N GLU A 428 20.75 -6.62 -21.54
CA GLU A 428 19.90 -6.98 -20.42
C GLU A 428 18.47 -6.47 -20.60
N ILE A 429 18.33 -5.25 -21.14
CA ILE A 429 17.01 -4.68 -21.47
C ILE A 429 16.40 -5.43 -22.63
N LEU A 430 17.18 -5.79 -23.66
CA LEU A 430 16.70 -6.55 -24.83
C LEU A 430 16.29 -7.98 -24.48
N ARG A 431 17.05 -8.68 -23.61
CA ARG A 431 16.73 -10.06 -23.19
C ARG A 431 15.49 -10.14 -22.30
N THR A 432 15.23 -9.12 -21.51
CA THR A 432 14.08 -9.05 -20.60
C THR A 432 12.90 -8.28 -21.20
N SER A 433 13.09 -7.51 -22.27
CA SER A 433 12.01 -6.87 -23.02
C SER A 433 11.41 -7.86 -24.01
N ARG A 434 10.27 -8.45 -23.65
CA ARG A 434 9.33 -8.79 -24.71
C ARG A 434 8.81 -7.46 -25.23
N LEU A 435 9.07 -7.14 -26.49
CA LEU A 435 8.50 -5.99 -27.21
C LEU A 435 6.97 -5.87 -27.01
N VAL A 436 6.34 -6.99 -26.67
CA VAL A 436 4.93 -7.13 -26.32
C VAL A 436 4.51 -6.31 -25.07
N ASP A 437 5.38 -6.08 -24.10
CA ASP A 437 4.99 -5.34 -22.88
C ASP A 437 4.86 -3.83 -23.16
N GLY A 438 5.70 -3.29 -24.07
CA GLY A 438 5.54 -1.92 -24.56
C GLY A 438 4.30 -1.76 -25.45
N TYR A 439 3.98 -2.79 -26.25
CA TYR A 439 2.81 -2.82 -27.14
C TYR A 439 1.49 -2.71 -26.36
N ARG A 440 1.39 -3.31 -25.17
CA ARG A 440 0.20 -3.22 -24.29
C ARG A 440 -0.15 -1.80 -23.86
N TYR A 441 0.86 -0.92 -23.72
CA TYR A 441 0.63 0.50 -23.42
C TYR A 441 0.27 1.33 -24.64
N LEU A 442 0.60 0.83 -25.84
CA LEU A 442 0.34 1.51 -27.12
C LEU A 442 -1.02 1.14 -27.71
N PHE A 443 -1.51 -0.09 -27.47
CA PHE A 443 -2.73 -0.61 -28.09
C PHE A 443 -3.83 -0.88 -27.06
N SER A 444 -5.05 -0.51 -27.40
CA SER A 444 -6.19 -0.36 -26.51
C SER A 444 -6.94 -1.63 -26.14
N SER A 445 -6.55 -2.80 -26.68
CA SER A 445 -7.29 -4.05 -26.43
C SER A 445 -6.41 -5.27 -26.55
N THR A 446 -6.66 -6.26 -25.67
CA THR A 446 -6.19 -7.63 -25.85
C THR A 446 -7.35 -8.49 -26.34
N SER A 447 -7.08 -9.54 -27.11
CA SER A 447 -8.11 -10.47 -27.58
C SER A 447 -8.92 -11.10 -26.44
N GLU A 448 -8.33 -11.22 -25.25
CA GLU A 448 -8.97 -11.75 -24.05
C GLU A 448 -10.07 -10.81 -23.54
N VAL A 449 -9.81 -9.49 -23.52
CA VAL A 449 -10.80 -8.49 -23.10
C VAL A 449 -12.00 -8.48 -24.07
N ASP A 450 -11.74 -8.53 -25.37
CA ASP A 450 -12.80 -8.53 -26.38
C ASP A 450 -13.68 -9.81 -26.33
N GLN A 451 -13.11 -10.93 -25.88
CA GLN A 451 -13.87 -12.17 -25.67
C GLN A 451 -14.78 -12.10 -24.43
N LEU A 452 -14.36 -11.39 -23.39
CA LEU A 452 -15.15 -11.25 -22.14
C LEU A 452 -16.28 -10.22 -22.27
N TRP A 453 -16.13 -9.22 -23.14
CA TRP A 453 -17.13 -8.18 -23.39
C TRP A 453 -17.32 -7.98 -24.89
N PRO A 454 -18.14 -8.81 -25.55
CA PRO A 454 -18.41 -8.66 -26.98
C PRO A 454 -19.23 -7.37 -27.25
N GLY A 455 -18.81 -6.61 -28.26
CA GLY A 455 -19.52 -5.39 -28.69
C GLY A 455 -19.26 -4.18 -27.77
N SER A 456 -20.31 -3.40 -27.50
CA SER A 456 -20.23 -2.11 -26.78
C SER A 456 -20.25 -2.23 -25.25
N SER A 457 -20.26 -3.43 -24.68
CA SER A 457 -20.32 -3.65 -23.23
C SER A 457 -18.98 -3.58 -22.51
N LYS A 458 -17.90 -3.38 -23.24
CA LYS A 458 -16.52 -3.28 -22.72
C LYS A 458 -16.37 -2.03 -21.84
N PRO A 459 -15.73 -2.14 -20.68
CA PRO A 459 -15.43 -0.97 -19.87
C PRO A 459 -14.45 -0.04 -20.58
N ASP A 460 -14.71 1.26 -20.51
CA ASP A 460 -13.83 2.27 -21.09
C ASP A 460 -12.44 2.17 -20.48
N ARG A 461 -11.44 2.33 -21.32
CA ARG A 461 -10.06 2.44 -20.83
C ARG A 461 -9.87 3.85 -20.27
N PRO A 462 -9.49 4.01 -19.00
CA PRO A 462 -9.21 5.33 -18.46
C PRO A 462 -8.20 6.09 -19.31
N ALA A 463 -8.52 7.33 -19.69
CA ALA A 463 -7.65 8.19 -20.52
C ALA A 463 -6.27 8.37 -19.89
N THR A 464 -6.22 8.31 -18.56
CA THR A 464 -5.02 8.39 -17.72
C THR A 464 -4.03 7.22 -17.89
N LEU A 465 -4.46 6.09 -18.44
CA LEU A 465 -3.56 5.01 -18.87
C LEU A 465 -2.89 5.28 -20.22
N SER A 466 -3.24 6.38 -20.89
CA SER A 466 -2.62 6.77 -22.15
C SER A 466 -1.20 7.32 -21.93
N LEU A 467 -0.37 7.21 -22.94
CA LEU A 467 0.97 7.82 -22.97
C LEU A 467 0.93 9.35 -23.19
N GLY A 468 -0.24 10.00 -23.06
CA GLY A 468 -0.46 11.41 -23.43
C GLY A 468 0.17 12.45 -22.52
N TYR A 469 0.69 12.03 -21.36
CA TYR A 469 1.24 12.89 -20.33
C TYR A 469 2.73 13.18 -20.50
N SER A 470 3.21 14.28 -19.88
CA SER A 470 4.63 14.47 -19.59
C SER A 470 5.10 13.40 -18.56
N LEU A 471 6.43 13.22 -18.43
CA LEU A 471 6.97 12.27 -17.46
C LEU A 471 6.53 12.63 -16.05
N GLY A 472 6.61 13.91 -15.66
CA GLY A 472 6.18 14.36 -14.33
C GLY A 472 4.70 14.07 -14.07
N GLN A 473 3.79 14.43 -14.99
CA GLN A 473 2.35 14.13 -14.87
C GLN A 473 2.09 12.62 -14.74
N ARG A 474 2.81 11.80 -15.51
CA ARG A 474 2.64 10.35 -15.44
C ARG A 474 3.12 9.79 -14.11
N LEU A 475 4.27 10.24 -13.60
CA LEU A 475 4.78 9.85 -12.28
C LEU A 475 3.80 10.26 -11.17
N GLY A 476 3.31 11.50 -11.21
CA GLY A 476 2.29 11.98 -10.26
C GLY A 476 1.00 11.15 -10.30
N SER A 477 0.52 10.78 -11.50
CA SER A 477 -0.66 9.92 -11.65
C SER A 477 -0.44 8.51 -11.10
N ASP A 478 0.72 7.91 -11.34
CA ASP A 478 1.06 6.58 -10.81
C ASP A 478 1.22 6.63 -9.28
N LEU A 479 1.79 7.71 -8.76
CA LEU A 479 1.99 7.91 -7.32
C LEU A 479 0.65 8.12 -6.58
N MET A 480 -0.27 8.89 -7.17
CA MET A 480 -1.50 9.32 -6.47
C MET A 480 -2.72 8.44 -6.80
N GLN A 481 -2.70 7.68 -7.90
CA GLN A 481 -3.92 7.03 -8.38
C GLN A 481 -3.72 5.60 -8.91
N PHE A 482 -2.71 5.32 -9.76
CA PHE A 482 -2.72 4.09 -10.55
C PHE A 482 -1.74 2.99 -10.11
N SER A 483 -0.69 3.32 -9.36
CA SER A 483 0.32 2.34 -8.96
C SER A 483 0.50 2.28 -7.45
N LEU A 484 0.93 3.37 -6.82
CA LEU A 484 1.25 3.38 -5.40
C LEU A 484 0.06 3.04 -4.49
N PRO A 485 -1.19 3.50 -4.71
CA PRO A 485 -2.29 3.18 -3.80
C PRO A 485 -2.54 1.69 -3.64
N VAL A 486 -2.52 0.92 -4.73
CA VAL A 486 -2.69 -0.54 -4.67
C VAL A 486 -1.49 -1.23 -4.00
N LEU A 487 -0.26 -0.73 -4.24
CA LEU A 487 0.94 -1.28 -3.61
C LEU A 487 0.94 -1.05 -2.10
N LEU A 488 0.53 0.13 -1.63
CA LEU A 488 0.39 0.44 -0.21
C LEU A 488 -0.71 -0.41 0.46
N ARG A 489 -1.82 -0.68 -0.24
CA ARG A 489 -2.83 -1.61 0.27
C ARG A 489 -2.26 -3.01 0.40
N TYR A 490 -1.57 -3.53 -0.60
CA TYR A 490 -0.93 -4.85 -0.52
C TYR A 490 0.08 -4.91 0.61
N GLU A 491 0.88 -3.87 0.76
CA GLU A 491 1.86 -3.73 1.84
C GLU A 491 1.18 -3.83 3.21
N ASP A 492 0.20 -2.94 3.49
CA ASP A 492 -0.55 -2.95 4.75
C ASP A 492 -1.22 -4.31 5.00
N ARG A 493 -1.93 -4.88 4.02
CA ARG A 493 -2.69 -6.11 4.22
C ARG A 493 -1.80 -7.34 4.45
N ASN A 494 -0.68 -7.46 3.73
CA ASN A 494 0.24 -8.58 3.87
C ASN A 494 1.00 -8.52 5.19
N THR A 495 1.51 -7.36 5.55
CA THR A 495 2.29 -7.21 6.79
C THR A 495 1.38 -7.30 8.01
N MET A 496 0.17 -6.71 7.88
CA MET A 496 -0.83 -6.74 8.94
C MET A 496 -1.41 -8.12 9.23
N ALA A 497 -1.47 -9.02 8.26
CA ALA A 497 -1.88 -10.40 8.49
C ALA A 497 -1.04 -11.08 9.58
N PHE A 498 0.18 -10.61 9.81
CA PHE A 498 1.13 -11.14 10.79
C PHE A 498 1.51 -10.13 11.87
N GLY A 499 0.90 -8.96 11.86
CA GLY A 499 1.26 -7.95 12.82
C GLY A 499 2.66 -7.41 12.70
N VAL A 500 3.00 -7.06 11.51
CA VAL A 500 4.26 -6.39 11.20
C VAL A 500 3.93 -5.03 10.60
N GLU A 501 4.51 -3.96 11.13
CA GLU A 501 4.38 -2.62 10.56
C GLU A 501 5.31 -2.46 9.37
N SER A 502 4.77 -2.11 8.21
CA SER A 502 5.59 -1.63 7.11
C SER A 502 5.73 -0.12 7.15
N ARG A 503 6.95 0.35 6.97
CA ARG A 503 7.35 1.75 6.82
C ARG A 503 8.06 1.94 5.49
N VAL A 504 7.73 3.02 4.80
CA VAL A 504 8.12 3.26 3.40
C VAL A 504 8.87 4.59 3.24
N PRO A 505 10.19 4.64 3.51
CA PRO A 505 10.96 5.88 3.52
C PRO A 505 10.89 6.69 2.21
N PHE A 506 10.73 6.04 1.05
CA PHE A 506 10.55 6.75 -0.21
C PHE A 506 9.18 7.48 -0.29
N VAL A 507 8.23 7.16 0.58
CA VAL A 507 6.88 7.74 0.61
C VAL A 507 6.75 8.82 1.70
N ASP A 508 7.83 9.24 2.33
CA ASP A 508 7.87 10.44 3.17
C ASP A 508 7.45 11.67 2.35
N HIS A 509 6.37 12.35 2.73
CA HIS A 509 5.81 13.42 1.91
C HIS A 509 6.77 14.59 1.66
N VAL A 510 7.65 14.93 2.61
CA VAL A 510 8.65 15.99 2.43
C VAL A 510 9.68 15.61 1.37
N PHE A 511 10.03 14.32 1.33
CA PHE A 511 10.89 13.78 0.29
C PHE A 511 10.15 13.66 -1.04
N VAL A 512 8.90 13.21 -1.03
CA VAL A 512 8.01 13.12 -2.21
C VAL A 512 7.82 14.48 -2.88
N GLU A 513 7.50 15.52 -2.10
CA GLU A 513 7.34 16.90 -2.61
C GLU A 513 8.62 17.38 -3.30
N TRP A 514 9.76 17.16 -2.68
CA TRP A 514 11.03 17.55 -3.28
C TRP A 514 11.37 16.72 -4.53
N LEU A 515 11.17 15.39 -4.47
CA LEU A 515 11.35 14.53 -5.65
C LEU A 515 10.46 14.98 -6.81
N ALA A 516 9.24 15.42 -6.55
CA ALA A 516 8.32 15.89 -7.58
C ALA A 516 8.82 17.12 -8.33
N THR A 517 9.69 17.94 -7.73
CA THR A 517 10.30 19.11 -8.39
C THR A 517 11.45 18.78 -9.35
N LEU A 518 11.99 17.54 -9.31
CA LEU A 518 13.15 17.18 -10.11
C LEU A 518 12.86 17.17 -11.62
N PRO A 519 13.78 17.65 -12.46
CA PRO A 519 13.71 17.48 -13.92
C PRO A 519 13.80 16.01 -14.35
N ALA A 520 13.32 15.71 -15.54
CA ALA A 520 13.24 14.35 -16.06
C ALA A 520 14.61 13.66 -16.18
N ASP A 521 15.66 14.40 -16.58
CA ASP A 521 17.01 13.87 -16.80
C ASP A 521 17.71 13.43 -15.51
N MET A 522 17.25 13.88 -14.33
CA MET A 522 17.72 13.39 -13.04
C MET A 522 17.14 11.98 -12.73
N ARG A 523 16.02 11.62 -13.35
CA ARG A 523 15.39 10.32 -13.21
C ARG A 523 15.78 9.35 -14.30
N LEU A 524 15.75 9.83 -15.58
CA LEU A 524 15.97 9.03 -16.79
C LEU A 524 16.95 9.73 -17.71
N ALA A 525 18.15 9.22 -17.88
CA ALA A 525 19.08 9.68 -18.91
C ALA A 525 20.22 8.69 -19.13
N GLY A 526 20.78 8.69 -20.36
CA GLY A 526 21.97 7.91 -20.71
C GLY A 526 21.76 6.40 -20.55
N GLY A 527 20.55 5.90 -20.72
CA GLY A 527 20.20 4.49 -20.56
C GLY A 527 20.05 4.05 -19.09
N TRP A 528 19.95 4.99 -18.16
CA TRP A 528 19.75 4.71 -16.72
C TRP A 528 18.36 5.16 -16.25
N THR A 529 17.69 4.29 -15.51
CA THR A 529 16.53 4.62 -14.68
C THR A 529 17.01 4.92 -13.25
N LYS A 530 16.24 5.70 -12.48
CA LYS A 530 16.59 6.08 -11.09
C LYS A 530 17.99 6.70 -11.00
N ARG A 531 18.34 7.53 -11.97
CA ARG A 531 19.70 8.04 -12.14
C ARG A 531 20.24 8.74 -10.91
N ILE A 532 19.46 9.67 -10.34
CA ILE A 532 19.86 10.44 -9.15
C ILE A 532 20.14 9.53 -7.95
N LEU A 533 19.33 8.48 -7.73
CA LEU A 533 19.54 7.51 -6.66
C LEU A 533 20.90 6.79 -6.80
N ARG A 534 21.25 6.39 -8.03
CA ARG A 534 22.52 5.71 -8.32
C ARG A 534 23.73 6.62 -8.13
N GLU A 535 23.57 7.90 -8.44
CA GLU A 535 24.62 8.92 -8.26
C GLU A 535 24.78 9.32 -6.80
N ALA A 536 23.67 9.54 -6.09
CA ALA A 536 23.69 9.97 -4.70
C ALA A 536 24.23 8.92 -3.71
N LEU A 537 24.04 7.63 -4.03
CA LEU A 537 24.44 6.52 -3.15
C LEU A 537 25.62 5.71 -3.72
N ILE A 538 26.48 6.34 -4.51
CA ILE A 538 27.60 5.69 -5.22
C ILE A 538 28.58 5.00 -4.26
N ASP A 539 28.80 5.56 -3.10
CA ASP A 539 29.71 5.07 -2.04
C ASP A 539 29.04 4.14 -1.03
N LEU A 540 27.70 4.09 -1.01
CA LEU A 540 26.95 3.23 -0.10
C LEU A 540 26.55 1.89 -0.74
N LEU A 541 26.16 1.93 -2.01
CA LEU A 541 25.63 0.75 -2.70
C LEU A 541 26.74 -0.13 -3.27
N PRO A 542 26.66 -1.47 -3.07
CA PRO A 542 27.52 -2.39 -3.81
C PRO A 542 27.42 -2.14 -5.32
N GLU A 543 28.57 -2.09 -6.02
CA GLU A 543 28.61 -1.77 -7.45
C GLU A 543 27.71 -2.69 -8.28
N ARG A 544 27.67 -3.98 -7.94
CA ARG A 544 26.81 -4.98 -8.59
C ARG A 544 25.33 -4.60 -8.55
N VAL A 545 24.83 -4.01 -7.45
CA VAL A 545 23.46 -3.53 -7.30
C VAL A 545 23.30 -2.18 -8.00
N ARG A 546 24.23 -1.26 -7.78
CA ARG A 546 24.17 0.10 -8.33
C ARG A 546 24.17 0.11 -9.86
N THR A 547 24.90 -0.79 -10.51
CA THR A 547 25.03 -0.87 -11.98
C THR A 547 24.04 -1.83 -12.63
N ARG A 548 23.20 -2.49 -11.85
CA ARG A 548 22.17 -3.40 -12.37
C ARG A 548 21.18 -2.64 -13.26
N LYS A 549 21.03 -3.08 -14.52
CA LYS A 549 20.05 -2.54 -15.50
C LYS A 549 18.81 -3.41 -15.63
N SER A 550 18.93 -4.70 -15.29
CA SER A 550 17.80 -5.62 -15.28
C SER A 550 16.94 -5.33 -14.05
N LYS A 551 15.77 -4.72 -14.24
CA LYS A 551 14.75 -4.75 -13.20
C LYS A 551 13.90 -5.99 -13.43
N LEU A 552 14.00 -6.94 -12.51
CA LEU A 552 12.94 -7.89 -12.24
C LEU A 552 12.02 -7.16 -11.26
N GLY A 553 10.79 -6.82 -11.65
CA GLY A 553 9.80 -6.45 -10.66
C GLY A 553 9.70 -7.58 -9.61
N PHE A 554 9.16 -7.34 -8.45
CA PHE A 554 8.88 -8.40 -7.47
C PHE A 554 7.96 -9.42 -8.15
N SER A 555 8.56 -10.47 -8.76
CA SER A 555 7.89 -11.40 -9.67
C SER A 555 7.92 -12.80 -9.10
N THR A 556 6.84 -13.55 -9.33
CA THR A 556 6.70 -14.95 -8.96
C THR A 556 6.59 -15.80 -10.23
N PRO A 557 6.88 -17.10 -10.18
CA PRO A 557 6.68 -18.02 -11.29
C PRO A 557 5.19 -18.37 -11.46
N GLN A 558 4.34 -17.35 -11.63
CA GLN A 558 2.88 -17.49 -11.68
C GLN A 558 2.42 -18.44 -12.78
N SER A 559 3.06 -18.39 -13.95
CA SER A 559 2.69 -19.26 -15.08
C SER A 559 2.96 -20.73 -14.77
N GLU A 560 4.07 -21.03 -14.10
CA GLU A 560 4.42 -22.37 -13.63
C GLU A 560 3.44 -22.84 -12.54
N TRP A 561 3.11 -21.96 -11.60
CA TRP A 561 2.13 -22.28 -10.56
C TRP A 561 0.73 -22.55 -11.14
N LEU A 562 0.32 -21.79 -12.14
CA LEU A 562 -0.93 -22.02 -12.85
C LEU A 562 -0.89 -23.29 -13.71
N ALA A 563 0.25 -23.64 -14.28
CA ALA A 563 0.41 -24.89 -15.03
C ALA A 563 0.50 -26.13 -14.13
N GLY A 564 0.88 -25.97 -12.88
CA GLY A 564 1.08 -27.02 -11.87
C GLY A 564 0.02 -26.94 -10.74
N PRO A 565 0.44 -26.55 -9.52
CA PRO A 565 -0.36 -26.68 -8.29
C PRO A 565 -1.68 -25.91 -8.29
N LEU A 566 -1.77 -24.79 -9.00
CA LEU A 566 -2.98 -23.98 -9.07
C LEU A 566 -3.96 -24.39 -10.19
N THR A 567 -3.59 -25.37 -11.05
CA THR A 567 -4.41 -25.75 -12.22
C THR A 567 -5.81 -26.23 -11.80
N SER A 568 -5.89 -27.08 -10.77
CA SER A 568 -7.17 -27.63 -10.30
C SER A 568 -8.07 -26.55 -9.72
N TRP A 569 -7.52 -25.64 -8.91
CA TRP A 569 -8.22 -24.49 -8.37
C TRP A 569 -8.76 -23.59 -9.48
N LEU A 570 -7.90 -23.20 -10.43
CA LEU A 570 -8.29 -22.36 -11.55
C LEU A 570 -9.47 -22.97 -12.32
N ARG A 571 -9.35 -24.25 -12.73
CA ARG A 571 -10.40 -24.95 -13.49
C ARG A 571 -11.71 -25.03 -12.71
N GLN A 572 -11.69 -25.44 -11.45
CA GLN A 572 -12.89 -25.55 -10.61
C GLN A 572 -13.57 -24.19 -10.41
N THR A 573 -12.78 -23.15 -10.20
CA THR A 573 -13.31 -21.80 -9.94
C THR A 573 -13.99 -21.21 -11.16
N VAL A 574 -13.40 -21.35 -12.36
CA VAL A 574 -13.96 -20.75 -13.59
C VAL A 574 -14.96 -21.65 -14.31
N ALA A 575 -15.03 -22.96 -14.00
CA ALA A 575 -15.97 -23.88 -14.63
C ALA A 575 -17.40 -23.72 -14.12
N ALA A 576 -17.57 -23.40 -12.83
CA ALA A 576 -18.87 -23.21 -12.18
C ALA A 576 -18.90 -21.87 -11.41
N PRO A 577 -18.82 -20.74 -12.12
CA PRO A 577 -18.77 -19.43 -11.47
C PRO A 577 -20.17 -19.06 -10.92
N CYS A 578 -20.19 -18.47 -9.72
CA CYS A 578 -21.39 -17.96 -9.08
C CYS A 578 -21.58 -16.45 -9.35
N HIS A 579 -20.50 -15.69 -9.42
CA HIS A 579 -20.52 -14.22 -9.48
C HIS A 579 -19.95 -13.64 -10.80
N LEU A 580 -19.13 -14.38 -11.53
CA LEU A 580 -18.56 -13.89 -12.80
C LEU A 580 -19.64 -13.54 -13.84
N ALA A 581 -20.80 -14.22 -13.83
CA ALA A 581 -21.90 -13.97 -14.77
C ALA A 581 -22.45 -12.53 -14.72
N GLU A 582 -22.30 -11.84 -13.58
CA GLU A 582 -22.76 -10.45 -13.40
C GLU A 582 -21.78 -9.44 -14.03
N VAL A 583 -20.55 -9.87 -14.29
CA VAL A 583 -19.45 -8.97 -14.69
C VAL A 583 -19.00 -9.21 -16.12
N VAL A 584 -18.94 -10.47 -16.56
CA VAL A 584 -18.40 -10.89 -17.87
C VAL A 584 -19.32 -11.89 -18.59
N ASP A 585 -19.14 -12.03 -19.92
CA ASP A 585 -19.78 -13.10 -20.69
C ASP A 585 -19.12 -14.46 -20.38
N LEU A 586 -19.86 -15.38 -19.80
CA LEU A 586 -19.37 -16.73 -19.48
C LEU A 586 -19.01 -17.56 -20.72
N LYS A 587 -19.52 -17.22 -21.92
CA LYS A 587 -19.09 -17.84 -23.17
C LYS A 587 -17.64 -17.47 -23.45
N GLY A 588 -17.28 -16.20 -23.26
CA GLY A 588 -15.90 -15.74 -23.35
C GLY A 588 -14.97 -16.44 -22.36
N VAL A 589 -15.39 -16.59 -21.10
CA VAL A 589 -14.62 -17.33 -20.09
C VAL A 589 -14.33 -18.76 -20.55
N ARG A 590 -15.34 -19.48 -21.05
CA ARG A 590 -15.15 -20.84 -21.58
C ARG A 590 -14.20 -20.90 -22.77
N GLN A 591 -14.22 -19.90 -23.65
CA GLN A 591 -13.28 -19.80 -24.78
C GLN A 591 -11.84 -19.59 -24.30
N LEU A 592 -11.61 -18.73 -23.30
CA LEU A 592 -10.28 -18.53 -22.72
C LEU A 592 -9.73 -19.83 -22.08
N VAL A 593 -10.57 -20.55 -21.35
CA VAL A 593 -10.17 -21.86 -20.76
C VAL A 593 -9.85 -22.87 -21.86
N ALA A 594 -10.67 -22.97 -22.93
CA ALA A 594 -10.42 -23.84 -24.05
C ALA A 594 -9.09 -23.52 -24.80
N ARG A 595 -8.79 -22.24 -24.99
CA ARG A 595 -7.49 -21.80 -25.55
C ARG A 595 -6.32 -22.29 -24.69
N ARG A 596 -6.42 -22.13 -23.37
CA ARG A 596 -5.42 -22.61 -22.42
C ARG A 596 -5.25 -24.12 -22.50
N ASP A 597 -6.35 -24.87 -22.55
CA ASP A 597 -6.33 -26.35 -22.63
C ASP A 597 -5.78 -26.84 -23.98
N ALA A 598 -5.93 -26.04 -25.04
CA ALA A 598 -5.31 -26.27 -26.35
C ALA A 598 -3.80 -25.92 -26.39
N GLY A 599 -3.21 -25.47 -25.29
CA GLY A 599 -1.77 -25.21 -25.17
C GLY A 599 -1.34 -23.75 -25.27
N ASP A 600 -2.28 -22.78 -25.38
CA ASP A 600 -1.93 -21.35 -25.29
C ASP A 600 -1.47 -21.00 -23.87
N ARG A 601 -0.21 -20.59 -23.73
CA ARG A 601 0.45 -20.18 -22.49
C ARG A 601 0.90 -18.74 -22.54
N SER A 602 0.23 -17.92 -23.33
CA SER A 602 0.53 -16.49 -23.38
C SER A 602 0.32 -15.83 -22.02
N LEU A 603 1.25 -14.96 -21.65
CA LEU A 603 1.20 -14.26 -20.35
C LEU A 603 -0.11 -13.46 -20.17
N SER A 604 -0.67 -12.93 -21.26
CA SER A 604 -1.96 -12.21 -21.22
C SER A 604 -3.11 -13.11 -20.84
N LEU A 605 -3.17 -14.32 -21.41
CA LEU A 605 -4.18 -15.32 -21.11
C LEU A 605 -4.06 -15.82 -19.67
N GLU A 606 -2.86 -16.20 -19.23
CA GLU A 606 -2.62 -16.68 -17.86
C GLU A 606 -2.96 -15.61 -16.81
N ASN A 607 -2.59 -14.35 -17.04
CA ASN A 607 -2.95 -13.25 -16.16
C ASN A 607 -4.47 -12.97 -16.14
N MET A 608 -5.14 -13.09 -17.28
CA MET A 608 -6.60 -12.92 -17.34
C MET A 608 -7.31 -14.02 -16.57
N LEU A 609 -6.93 -15.27 -16.79
CA LEU A 609 -7.52 -16.41 -16.09
C LEU A 609 -7.26 -16.36 -14.58
N PHE A 610 -6.06 -15.93 -14.17
CA PHE A 610 -5.77 -15.71 -12.75
C PHE A 610 -6.71 -14.66 -12.14
N ARG A 611 -6.88 -13.50 -12.78
CA ARG A 611 -7.77 -12.45 -12.29
C ARG A 611 -9.23 -12.91 -12.21
N LEU A 612 -9.71 -13.65 -13.21
CA LEU A 612 -11.07 -14.23 -13.19
C LEU A 612 -11.24 -15.16 -11.99
N ALA A 613 -10.29 -16.06 -11.75
CA ALA A 613 -10.35 -16.99 -10.64
C ALA A 613 -10.22 -16.29 -9.26
N ILE A 614 -9.36 -15.30 -9.14
CA ILE A 614 -9.21 -14.47 -7.94
C ILE A 614 -10.50 -13.69 -7.64
N TYR A 615 -11.09 -13.04 -8.66
CA TYR A 615 -12.35 -12.32 -8.47
C TYR A 615 -13.47 -13.25 -8.00
N GLU A 616 -13.64 -14.41 -8.65
CA GLU A 616 -14.67 -15.38 -8.24
C GLU A 616 -14.42 -15.92 -6.84
N SER A 617 -13.16 -16.23 -6.46
CA SER A 617 -12.82 -16.69 -5.11
C SER A 617 -13.10 -15.63 -4.05
N TRP A 618 -12.73 -14.38 -4.32
CA TRP A 618 -13.04 -13.24 -3.49
C TRP A 618 -14.57 -13.04 -3.34
N ALA A 619 -15.29 -13.05 -4.45
CA ALA A 619 -16.74 -12.84 -4.47
C ALA A 619 -17.48 -13.92 -3.66
N ARG A 620 -17.09 -15.20 -3.79
CA ARG A 620 -17.62 -16.28 -2.97
C ARG A 620 -17.42 -16.07 -1.47
N GLN A 621 -16.32 -15.43 -1.08
CA GLN A 621 -16.01 -15.19 0.32
C GLN A 621 -16.72 -13.96 0.88
N PHE A 622 -16.76 -12.86 0.12
CA PHE A 622 -17.22 -11.57 0.63
C PHE A 622 -18.68 -11.24 0.29
N LEU A 623 -19.25 -11.80 -0.79
CA LEU A 623 -20.62 -11.52 -1.23
C LEU A 623 -21.67 -12.48 -0.68
N LYS A 624 -21.28 -13.53 0.05
CA LYS A 624 -22.24 -14.45 0.68
C LYS A 624 -23.14 -13.67 1.62
N ALA A 625 -24.44 -13.80 1.41
CA ALA A 625 -25.45 -13.31 2.34
C ALA A 625 -25.24 -13.93 3.73
N LYS A 626 -25.13 -13.13 4.76
CA LYS A 626 -25.12 -13.59 6.15
C LYS A 626 -26.13 -12.83 6.98
N SER A 627 -26.88 -13.60 7.76
CA SER A 627 -27.62 -13.25 8.99
C SER A 627 -28.36 -11.92 9.01
N PRO A 628 -29.38 -11.77 9.83
CA PRO A 628 -30.24 -10.59 9.91
C PRO A 628 -29.42 -9.32 9.94
N SER A 629 -29.86 -8.32 9.17
CA SER A 629 -29.24 -7.00 9.06
C SER A 629 -29.11 -6.34 10.43
N TYR A 630 -28.21 -5.37 10.54
CA TYR A 630 -28.07 -4.52 11.74
C TYR A 630 -29.44 -3.90 12.13
N GLU A 631 -30.24 -3.48 11.15
CA GLU A 631 -31.58 -2.94 11.36
C GLU A 631 -32.55 -3.99 11.95
N GLU A 632 -32.52 -5.25 11.49
CA GLU A 632 -33.33 -6.32 12.08
C GLU A 632 -32.91 -6.69 13.49
N LYS A 633 -31.63 -6.49 13.85
CA LYS A 633 -31.12 -6.69 15.21
C LYS A 633 -31.44 -5.53 16.14
N ILE A 634 -31.52 -4.28 15.63
CA ILE A 634 -31.98 -3.12 16.41
C ILE A 634 -33.49 -3.23 16.66
N VAL A 635 -34.28 -3.67 15.69
CA VAL A 635 -35.75 -3.82 15.82
C VAL A 635 -36.12 -5.00 16.70
N SER A 636 -35.23 -5.98 16.89
CA SER A 636 -35.48 -7.18 17.74
C SER A 636 -34.95 -7.05 19.17
N LEU A 637 -34.31 -5.90 19.52
CA LEU A 637 -33.92 -5.52 20.88
C LEU A 637 -34.82 -4.40 21.40
#